data_cceb12534bb6ae920e85250391a420a2
#
_entry.id   cceb12534bb6ae920e85250391a420a2
#
_cell.length_a   1.000
_cell.length_b   1.000
_cell.length_c   1.000
_cell.angle_alpha   90.00
_cell.angle_beta   90.00
_cell.angle_gamma   90.00
#
_symmetry.space_group_name_H-M   'P 1'
#
loop_
_entity.id
_entity.type
_entity.pdbx_description
1 polymer ?
#
loop_
_entity_poly.entity_id
_entity_poly.type
_entity_poly.pdbx_seq_one_letter_code
_entity_poly.pdbx_strand_id
1 'polypeptide(L)'
;MAASTFSAKCTEPRWVAQSRPKSSARSPYDGRTSKLAFLRAPRLGCSARRSRNLCVITNVASNQKQDLKEPFNQEDDAPDVFIPDPVSIASSIKYHAEFTPSFSPEKFELPKAYYATAESVRDALIIKWNATYDFHEKMDVKQAYYLSMEYLQGRALLNAIGNLELTGAYAEALKKLGHNLEDVASQESDAALGNGGLGRLASCFLDSLATLNYPAWGYGLRYKYGLFKQRITEDGQEEVAENWLEMGNPWEIVRNDVSYPVKFFGEVVTGPDGRKQWIGGEDIMAVAYDVPIPGYKTKTTINLRLWSTKVAAEEFDLRAFNAGDHTKASSALKNAEKICYILYPGDESVEGKTLRLKQQYTLCSASLQDIIARFERRSGDQVGWEKLPEKVAVQMNDTHPTLCIPELIRILVDVKNLSWEEAWKITQRTVAYTNHTVLPEALEKWSLDLIQELLPRHVEIIKMIDEELIHTIIAEYGVEDLGLLKQKLKEMRICDNVELPASVLELVVKEEDTSPDEEVIVALEEEEEEEEDQEEGEEEEEEEDQEEGEEEGEGEGEDKPTDEENDQVIEAVTAIDKVSFDPDPKQPKLVRMANLCVAGGFAVNGVAEIHSEIVKEEVFNEFYKLWPEKFQNKTNGVTPRRWIRFCNPDLSKILTKWIGTDDWTINMEKLSLLRKFAYNDDLQLEWREAKRKNKMKVAAFLKEKTGYSVIPDAMFDVQIKRIHEYKRQLLNILGIVYRYKKMKEMSPEERQRSFVPRVCIFGGKAFATYVQAKRIVKFITDVGATVNNDSEIGDLLKVVFVPDYNVSVAEFLIPGSELSQHI
;
A
#
# COMPACT_ATOMS: atom_id res chain seq x y z
N MET A 1 -59.33 19.13 -1.20
CA MET A 1 -59.89 20.17 -2.08
C MET A 1 -58.78 21.05 -2.58
N ALA A 2 -58.72 21.13 -3.92
CA ALA A 2 -58.02 22.09 -4.77
C ALA A 2 -56.49 21.96 -4.87
N ALA A 3 -56.14 21.34 -5.98
CA ALA A 3 -54.84 21.45 -6.67
C ALA A 3 -54.68 22.80 -7.34
N SER A 4 -53.50 23.31 -7.45
CA SER A 4 -53.11 24.26 -8.49
C SER A 4 -51.69 23.92 -8.99
N THR A 5 -51.69 23.44 -10.21
CA THR A 5 -50.54 23.20 -11.11
C THR A 5 -50.02 24.52 -11.63
N PHE A 6 -48.67 24.69 -11.57
CA PHE A 6 -47.99 25.68 -12.41
C PHE A 6 -46.99 24.96 -13.32
N SER A 7 -47.31 25.05 -14.60
CA SER A 7 -46.47 24.65 -15.73
C SER A 7 -45.57 25.79 -16.12
N ALA A 8 -44.29 25.62 -16.14
CA ALA A 8 -43.32 26.52 -16.75
C ALA A 8 -42.72 25.88 -18.01
N LYS A 9 -42.97 26.47 -19.14
CA LYS A 9 -42.47 26.13 -20.48
C LYS A 9 -40.96 26.46 -20.57
N CYS A 10 -40.16 25.48 -20.95
CA CYS A 10 -38.84 25.70 -21.50
C CYS A 10 -38.94 26.21 -22.95
N THR A 11 -38.27 27.32 -23.25
CA THR A 11 -38.03 27.81 -24.59
C THR A 11 -36.57 27.57 -24.97
N GLU A 12 -36.37 26.75 -26.01
CA GLU A 12 -35.09 26.59 -26.68
C GLU A 12 -34.72 27.80 -27.53
N PRO A 13 -33.45 28.18 -27.66
CA PRO A 13 -33.05 29.13 -28.69
C PRO A 13 -32.66 28.38 -29.98
N ARG A 14 -33.39 28.74 -31.06
CA ARG A 14 -33.08 28.31 -32.42
C ARG A 14 -31.84 29.04 -32.96
N TRP A 15 -30.90 28.28 -33.52
CA TRP A 15 -29.82 28.80 -34.35
C TRP A 15 -30.29 28.91 -35.78
N VAL A 16 -30.17 30.13 -36.33
CA VAL A 16 -30.46 30.46 -37.72
C VAL A 16 -29.22 30.23 -38.59
N ALA A 17 -29.39 29.36 -39.57
CA ALA A 17 -28.39 29.14 -40.63
C ALA A 17 -28.36 30.33 -41.60
N GLN A 18 -27.21 30.91 -41.83
CA GLN A 18 -26.99 31.79 -43.01
C GLN A 18 -26.07 31.14 -44.03
N SER A 19 -26.51 31.28 -45.26
CA SER A 19 -26.08 30.63 -46.47
C SER A 19 -24.75 31.16 -47.05
N ARG A 20 -24.08 30.27 -47.79
CA ARG A 20 -22.89 30.49 -48.65
C ARG A 20 -23.14 31.51 -49.79
N PRO A 21 -22.08 32.04 -50.39
CA PRO A 21 -21.98 31.87 -51.84
C PRO A 21 -20.69 31.20 -52.30
N LYS A 22 -20.90 30.49 -53.42
CA LYS A 22 -19.91 29.81 -54.25
C LYS A 22 -19.11 30.82 -55.05
N SER A 23 -17.81 30.56 -55.28
CA SER A 23 -17.19 30.86 -56.60
C SER A 23 -16.01 29.92 -56.87
N SER A 24 -16.01 29.46 -58.06
CA SER A 24 -15.17 28.49 -58.78
C SER A 24 -13.84 29.08 -59.21
N ALA A 25 -12.76 28.26 -59.29
CA ALA A 25 -12.07 27.96 -60.56
C ALA A 25 -10.67 27.34 -60.32
N ARG A 26 -10.49 26.15 -60.90
CA ARG A 26 -9.37 25.64 -61.75
C ARG A 26 -7.94 25.62 -61.23
N SER A 27 -7.46 24.38 -61.07
CA SER A 27 -6.08 23.91 -61.20
C SER A 27 -5.50 24.27 -62.59
N PRO A 28 -4.13 24.40 -62.72
CA PRO A 28 -3.43 23.23 -63.24
C PRO A 28 -2.06 22.93 -62.58
N TYR A 29 -1.70 21.66 -62.65
CA TYR A 29 -0.39 21.04 -62.49
C TYR A 29 0.76 21.83 -63.14
N ASP A 30 1.89 21.93 -62.45
CA ASP A 30 3.17 21.64 -63.08
C ASP A 30 4.24 21.25 -62.00
N GLY A 31 4.97 20.19 -62.27
CA GLY A 31 6.00 19.67 -61.44
C GLY A 31 7.33 20.40 -61.54
N ARG A 32 8.04 20.52 -60.39
CA ARG A 32 9.50 20.61 -60.38
C ARG A 32 10.05 20.08 -59.06
N THR A 33 10.83 19.03 -59.19
CA THR A 33 11.73 18.50 -58.22
C THR A 33 12.77 19.55 -57.79
N SER A 34 12.89 19.81 -56.47
CA SER A 34 14.07 20.45 -55.94
C SER A 34 14.64 19.65 -54.77
N LYS A 35 15.89 19.25 -55.00
CA LYS A 35 16.78 18.59 -54.05
C LYS A 35 17.06 19.52 -52.86
N LEU A 36 16.75 19.06 -51.64
CA LEU A 36 17.22 19.69 -50.39
C LEU A 36 18.62 19.12 -50.07
N ALA A 37 19.60 20.01 -50.10
CA ALA A 37 20.97 19.73 -49.72
C ALA A 37 21.11 19.69 -48.19
N PHE A 38 21.73 18.61 -47.70
CA PHE A 38 22.19 18.51 -46.32
C PHE A 38 23.41 19.44 -46.11
N LEU A 39 23.25 20.40 -45.20
CA LEU A 39 24.36 21.17 -44.64
C LEU A 39 25.04 20.36 -43.53
N ARG A 40 26.28 19.93 -43.76
CA ARG A 40 27.22 19.36 -42.79
C ARG A 40 27.75 20.47 -41.89
N ALA A 41 27.64 20.32 -40.58
CA ALA A 41 28.37 21.11 -39.61
C ALA A 41 29.85 20.70 -39.53
N PRO A 42 30.79 21.61 -39.23
CA PRO A 42 32.22 21.32 -39.24
C PRO A 42 32.64 20.54 -37.99
N ARG A 43 33.49 19.54 -38.18
CA ARG A 43 34.21 18.81 -37.16
C ARG A 43 35.37 19.69 -36.64
N LEU A 44 35.31 20.02 -35.36
CA LEU A 44 36.48 20.51 -34.61
C LEU A 44 37.28 19.30 -34.08
N GLY A 45 38.47 19.13 -34.62
CA GLY A 45 39.41 18.10 -34.19
C GLY A 45 40.09 18.54 -32.88
N CYS A 46 40.07 17.70 -31.88
CA CYS A 46 40.87 17.82 -30.68
C CYS A 46 41.86 16.66 -30.63
N SER A 47 43.16 17.02 -30.65
CA SER A 47 44.30 16.11 -30.65
C SER A 47 44.51 15.50 -29.28
N ALA A 48 44.58 14.18 -29.25
CA ALA A 48 44.91 13.40 -28.06
C ALA A 48 46.38 13.51 -27.71
N ARG A 49 46.72 13.93 -26.51
CA ARG A 49 47.98 13.61 -25.85
C ARG A 49 47.78 12.54 -24.79
N ARG A 50 48.26 11.35 -25.07
CA ARG A 50 48.45 10.26 -24.09
C ARG A 50 49.53 10.62 -23.10
N SER A 51 49.25 10.58 -21.80
CA SER A 51 50.27 10.30 -20.78
C SER A 51 49.79 9.07 -19.99
N ARG A 52 50.61 8.02 -20.08
CA ARG A 52 50.50 6.80 -19.28
C ARG A 52 51.09 7.11 -17.91
N ASN A 53 50.34 6.96 -16.83
CA ASN A 53 50.87 6.67 -15.52
C ASN A 53 50.28 5.36 -15.02
N LEU A 54 51.18 4.36 -14.95
CA LEU A 54 50.94 3.09 -14.29
C LEU A 54 50.91 3.37 -12.78
N CYS A 55 49.79 3.04 -12.13
CA CYS A 55 49.78 2.93 -10.69
C CYS A 55 49.66 1.45 -10.31
N VAL A 56 50.67 0.94 -9.67
CA VAL A 56 50.77 -0.42 -9.13
C VAL A 56 49.86 -0.50 -7.89
N ILE A 57 48.91 -1.36 -7.90
CA ILE A 57 48.06 -1.64 -6.72
C ILE A 57 48.73 -2.74 -5.90
N THR A 58 49.28 -2.40 -4.75
CA THR A 58 49.68 -3.38 -3.73
C THR A 58 48.49 -3.64 -2.80
N ASN A 59 48.00 -4.88 -2.80
CA ASN A 59 47.05 -5.41 -1.82
C ASN A 59 47.67 -5.38 -0.43
N VAL A 60 47.04 -4.63 0.49
CA VAL A 60 47.20 -4.83 1.94
C VAL A 60 45.79 -4.96 2.51
N ALA A 61 45.45 -6.17 2.89
CA ALA A 61 44.29 -6.44 3.70
C ALA A 61 44.53 -5.89 5.13
N SER A 62 43.81 -4.87 5.55
CA SER A 62 43.69 -4.51 6.96
C SER A 62 42.19 -4.34 7.30
N ASN A 63 41.73 -5.23 8.22
CA ASN A 63 40.49 -5.08 8.93
C ASN A 63 40.50 -3.73 9.70
N GLN A 64 39.83 -2.73 9.17
CA GLN A 64 39.36 -1.58 9.92
C GLN A 64 37.88 -1.40 9.66
N LYS A 65 37.07 -1.41 10.73
CA LYS A 65 35.73 -0.87 10.74
C LYS A 65 35.81 0.55 10.18
N GLN A 66 35.38 0.74 8.94
CA GLN A 66 35.18 2.08 8.40
C GLN A 66 33.92 2.65 9.05
N ASP A 67 34.11 3.66 9.89
CA ASP A 67 33.04 4.61 10.19
C ASP A 67 32.53 5.13 8.84
N LEU A 68 31.23 4.98 8.62
CA LEU A 68 30.50 5.53 7.48
C LEU A 68 30.63 7.06 7.56
N LYS A 69 31.70 7.61 7.01
CA LYS A 69 31.82 9.05 6.77
C LYS A 69 30.76 9.44 5.76
N GLU A 70 30.10 10.55 6.00
CA GLU A 70 29.06 11.14 5.19
C GLU A 70 29.37 11.02 3.69
N PRO A 71 28.47 10.44 2.87
CA PRO A 71 28.75 10.11 1.48
C PRO A 71 28.91 11.33 0.55
N PHE A 72 28.70 12.55 1.02
CA PHE A 72 28.73 13.77 0.22
C PHE A 72 29.71 14.83 0.72
N ASN A 73 30.79 14.47 1.42
CA ASN A 73 31.84 15.42 1.83
C ASN A 73 32.86 15.74 0.72
N GLN A 74 32.45 15.73 -0.55
CA GLN A 74 33.26 16.32 -1.62
C GLN A 74 32.55 17.57 -2.14
N GLU A 75 33.11 18.70 -1.87
CA GLU A 75 32.93 19.99 -2.55
C GLU A 75 33.50 19.88 -3.96
N ASP A 76 32.92 19.08 -4.88
CA ASP A 76 33.43 19.02 -6.23
C ASP A 76 32.31 18.87 -7.26
N ASP A 77 32.19 19.88 -8.11
CA ASP A 77 31.80 19.87 -9.50
C ASP A 77 30.36 19.48 -9.90
N ALA A 78 29.34 19.69 -9.07
CA ALA A 78 28.00 19.88 -9.62
C ALA A 78 27.89 21.37 -10.04
N PRO A 79 27.50 21.68 -11.29
CA PRO A 79 27.27 23.05 -11.66
C PRO A 79 26.22 23.65 -10.73
N ASP A 80 26.54 24.75 -10.03
CA ASP A 80 25.60 25.57 -9.26
C ASP A 80 24.61 26.24 -10.21
N VAL A 81 23.74 25.44 -10.85
CA VAL A 81 22.71 25.93 -11.78
C VAL A 81 21.54 26.57 -11.03
N PHE A 82 21.40 26.27 -9.74
CA PHE A 82 20.33 26.83 -8.91
C PHE A 82 20.91 27.79 -7.87
N ILE A 83 20.69 29.08 -8.08
CA ILE A 83 21.05 30.13 -7.13
C ILE A 83 19.87 30.34 -6.18
N PRO A 84 20.00 30.03 -4.88
CA PRO A 84 18.87 30.02 -3.93
C PRO A 84 18.49 31.44 -3.41
N ASP A 85 18.74 32.48 -4.19
CA ASP A 85 18.36 33.85 -3.84
C ASP A 85 16.93 34.18 -4.32
N PRO A 86 16.21 35.08 -3.60
CA PRO A 86 14.83 35.39 -3.93
C PRO A 86 14.60 36.04 -5.32
N VAL A 87 15.63 36.63 -5.93
CA VAL A 87 15.52 37.27 -7.27
C VAL A 87 15.58 36.22 -8.35
N SER A 88 16.54 35.31 -8.25
CA SER A 88 16.68 34.15 -9.15
C SER A 88 15.47 33.23 -9.08
N ILE A 89 14.97 32.96 -7.87
CA ILE A 89 13.74 32.18 -7.66
C ILE A 89 12.54 32.88 -8.31
N ALA A 90 12.37 34.20 -8.11
CA ALA A 90 11.27 34.93 -8.74
C ALA A 90 11.36 34.92 -10.28
N SER A 91 12.58 34.92 -10.83
CA SER A 91 12.82 34.80 -12.27
C SER A 91 12.47 33.40 -12.78
N SER A 92 12.84 32.35 -12.05
CA SER A 92 12.46 30.95 -12.35
C SER A 92 10.93 30.76 -12.32
N ILE A 93 10.25 31.28 -11.29
CA ILE A 93 8.79 31.22 -11.21
C ILE A 93 8.13 31.95 -12.41
N LYS A 94 8.66 33.13 -12.78
CA LYS A 94 8.17 33.83 -13.98
C LYS A 94 8.36 33.05 -15.27
N TYR A 95 9.56 32.44 -15.41
CA TYR A 95 9.86 31.58 -16.56
C TYR A 95 8.82 30.46 -16.71
N HIS A 96 8.55 29.70 -15.64
CA HIS A 96 7.55 28.65 -15.66
C HIS A 96 6.12 29.19 -15.87
N ALA A 97 5.80 30.35 -15.32
CA ALA A 97 4.51 30.98 -15.55
C ALA A 97 4.27 31.38 -17.05
N GLU A 98 5.34 31.72 -17.78
CA GLU A 98 5.26 32.09 -19.17
C GLU A 98 5.38 30.92 -20.14
N PHE A 99 6.23 29.94 -19.83
CA PHE A 99 6.62 28.90 -20.77
C PHE A 99 6.06 27.50 -20.45
N THR A 100 5.40 27.33 -19.32
CA THR A 100 4.66 26.09 -19.01
C THR A 100 3.15 26.34 -19.16
N PRO A 101 2.54 26.03 -20.30
CA PRO A 101 1.23 26.57 -20.68
C PRO A 101 0.06 25.73 -20.17
N SER A 102 -0.13 25.62 -18.86
CA SER A 102 -1.35 25.01 -18.31
C SER A 102 -2.47 26.02 -18.05
N PHE A 103 -2.20 27.34 -18.12
CA PHE A 103 -3.11 28.40 -17.75
C PHE A 103 -3.03 29.61 -18.70
N SER A 104 -4.06 30.48 -18.64
CA SER A 104 -4.06 31.69 -19.45
C SER A 104 -2.80 32.54 -19.26
N PRO A 105 -2.12 32.96 -20.32
CA PRO A 105 -0.90 33.78 -20.23
C PRO A 105 -1.14 35.16 -19.60
N GLU A 106 -2.37 35.67 -19.64
CA GLU A 106 -2.67 37.04 -19.27
C GLU A 106 -2.75 37.32 -17.77
N LYS A 107 -2.99 36.30 -16.94
CA LYS A 107 -3.21 36.46 -15.49
C LYS A 107 -2.31 35.55 -14.67
N PHE A 108 -1.61 36.12 -13.70
CA PHE A 108 -0.84 35.37 -12.71
C PHE A 108 -1.67 35.17 -11.44
N GLU A 109 -2.72 34.33 -11.55
CA GLU A 109 -3.61 33.95 -10.45
C GLU A 109 -3.01 32.84 -9.60
N LEU A 110 -3.59 32.58 -8.41
CA LEU A 110 -3.07 31.60 -7.43
C LEU A 110 -2.82 30.21 -8.02
N PRO A 111 -3.71 29.59 -8.81
CA PRO A 111 -3.44 28.28 -9.39
C PRO A 111 -2.20 28.28 -10.29
N LYS A 112 -2.04 29.31 -11.12
CA LYS A 112 -0.86 29.47 -11.99
C LYS A 112 0.40 29.73 -11.17
N ALA A 113 0.31 30.55 -10.12
CA ALA A 113 1.41 30.80 -9.20
C ALA A 113 1.86 29.52 -8.49
N TYR A 114 0.91 28.66 -8.08
CA TYR A 114 1.25 27.34 -7.51
C TYR A 114 2.04 26.47 -8.49
N TYR A 115 1.52 26.29 -9.70
CA TYR A 115 2.18 25.48 -10.71
C TYR A 115 3.59 25.95 -11.04
N ALA A 116 3.73 27.24 -11.34
CA ALA A 116 5.02 27.84 -11.66
C ALA A 116 6.01 27.72 -10.48
N THR A 117 5.52 27.85 -9.25
CA THR A 117 6.35 27.69 -8.04
C THR A 117 6.76 26.23 -7.86
N ALA A 118 5.83 25.29 -8.03
CA ALA A 118 6.12 23.86 -7.90
C ALA A 118 7.14 23.39 -8.94
N GLU A 119 7.04 23.85 -10.19
CA GLU A 119 8.01 23.55 -11.25
C GLU A 119 9.39 24.17 -10.97
N SER A 120 9.45 25.38 -10.46
CA SER A 120 10.70 26.01 -10.01
C SER A 120 11.36 25.20 -8.89
N VAL A 121 10.61 24.67 -7.94
CA VAL A 121 11.12 23.78 -6.89
C VAL A 121 11.57 22.44 -7.48
N ARG A 122 10.79 21.89 -8.41
CA ARG A 122 11.10 20.62 -9.07
C ARG A 122 12.45 20.67 -9.81
N ASP A 123 12.78 21.79 -10.44
CA ASP A 123 14.08 21.95 -11.10
C ASP A 123 15.23 21.76 -10.12
N ALA A 124 15.16 22.36 -8.93
CA ALA A 124 16.15 22.15 -7.89
C ALA A 124 16.19 20.70 -7.41
N LEU A 125 15.03 20.02 -7.33
CA LEU A 125 14.97 18.61 -6.97
C LEU A 125 15.59 17.70 -8.03
N ILE A 126 15.37 17.97 -9.32
CA ILE A 126 15.93 17.19 -10.43
C ILE A 126 17.46 17.25 -10.43
N ILE A 127 18.06 18.40 -10.17
CA ILE A 127 19.52 18.54 -10.06
C ILE A 127 20.05 17.64 -8.96
N LYS A 128 19.48 17.70 -7.76
CA LYS A 128 19.87 16.83 -6.63
C LYS A 128 19.59 15.35 -6.90
N TRP A 129 18.50 15.05 -7.56
CA TRP A 129 18.12 13.68 -7.91
C TRP A 129 19.12 13.05 -8.87
N ASN A 130 19.51 13.76 -9.95
CA ASN A 130 20.52 13.29 -10.88
C ASN A 130 21.87 13.08 -10.19
N ALA A 131 22.31 14.02 -9.35
CA ALA A 131 23.54 13.89 -8.58
C ALA A 131 23.51 12.68 -7.62
N THR A 132 22.36 12.44 -6.97
CA THR A 132 22.18 11.28 -6.09
C THR A 132 22.26 9.97 -6.87
N TYR A 133 21.59 9.92 -8.04
CA TYR A 133 21.60 8.76 -8.92
C TYR A 133 23.01 8.43 -9.40
N ASP A 134 23.73 9.41 -9.94
CA ASP A 134 25.12 9.26 -10.42
C ASP A 134 26.05 8.79 -9.31
N PHE A 135 25.88 9.34 -8.09
CA PHE A 135 26.66 8.91 -6.93
C PHE A 135 26.40 7.44 -6.57
N HIS A 136 25.12 7.01 -6.50
CA HIS A 136 24.77 5.64 -6.17
C HIS A 136 25.26 4.65 -7.23
N GLU A 137 25.26 5.02 -8.51
CA GLU A 137 25.82 4.19 -9.58
C GLU A 137 27.34 4.10 -9.50
N LYS A 138 28.06 5.22 -9.34
CA LYS A 138 29.51 5.23 -9.21
C LYS A 138 30.02 4.41 -8.01
N MET A 139 29.31 4.47 -6.90
CA MET A 139 29.69 3.76 -5.67
C MET A 139 29.21 2.31 -5.65
N ASP A 140 28.42 1.90 -6.63
CA ASP A 140 27.81 0.56 -6.74
C ASP A 140 27.20 0.09 -5.41
N VAL A 141 26.46 0.98 -4.74
CA VAL A 141 25.88 0.75 -3.42
C VAL A 141 24.74 -0.25 -3.47
N LYS A 142 24.53 -1.01 -2.38
CA LYS A 142 23.31 -1.79 -2.19
C LYS A 142 22.11 -0.84 -2.11
N GLN A 143 21.05 -1.13 -2.85
CA GLN A 143 19.83 -0.32 -2.88
C GLN A 143 18.67 -1.06 -2.26
N ALA A 144 17.91 -0.36 -1.44
CA ALA A 144 16.65 -0.84 -0.86
C ALA A 144 15.45 -0.36 -1.69
N TYR A 145 14.51 -1.26 -1.93
CA TYR A 145 13.31 -1.00 -2.71
C TYR A 145 12.08 -1.29 -1.86
N TYR A 146 11.33 -0.23 -1.54
CA TYR A 146 10.15 -0.29 -0.69
C TYR A 146 8.89 -0.40 -1.56
N LEU A 147 8.27 -1.58 -1.60
CA LEU A 147 7.08 -1.85 -2.38
C LEU A 147 5.83 -1.69 -1.53
N SER A 148 4.94 -0.81 -1.93
CA SER A 148 3.69 -0.54 -1.21
C SER A 148 2.55 -0.23 -2.17
N MET A 149 1.36 -0.75 -1.86
CA MET A 149 0.13 -0.38 -2.56
C MET A 149 -0.31 1.06 -2.24
N GLU A 150 0.22 1.65 -1.18
CA GLU A 150 -0.17 2.96 -0.68
C GLU A 150 1.02 3.87 -0.45
N TYR A 151 0.89 5.12 -0.90
CA TYR A 151 1.75 6.24 -0.53
C TYR A 151 0.90 7.47 -0.24
N LEU A 152 0.57 7.68 1.03
CA LEU A 152 -0.25 8.82 1.48
C LEU A 152 0.63 10.07 1.64
N GLN A 153 1.00 10.67 0.50
CA GLN A 153 1.98 11.76 0.43
C GLN A 153 1.45 13.09 1.00
N GLY A 154 0.19 13.42 0.73
CA GLY A 154 -0.33 14.74 0.99
C GLY A 154 0.24 15.79 0.03
N ARG A 155 0.34 17.05 0.48
CA ARG A 155 0.92 18.16 -0.28
C ARG A 155 2.45 18.11 -0.25
N ALA A 156 3.09 18.38 -1.38
CA ALA A 156 4.54 18.29 -1.53
C ALA A 156 5.24 19.65 -1.42
N LEU A 157 4.62 20.77 -1.83
CA LEU A 157 5.28 22.06 -1.99
C LEU A 157 6.01 22.54 -0.73
N LEU A 158 5.29 22.70 0.38
CA LEU A 158 5.89 23.19 1.63
C LEU A 158 6.91 22.23 2.20
N ASN A 159 6.68 20.91 2.06
CA ASN A 159 7.63 19.91 2.49
C ASN A 159 8.93 19.95 1.67
N ALA A 160 8.83 20.08 0.35
CA ALA A 160 9.99 20.17 -0.53
C ALA A 160 10.80 21.45 -0.28
N ILE A 161 10.13 22.59 -0.25
CA ILE A 161 10.79 23.90 0.05
C ILE A 161 11.45 23.86 1.43
N GLY A 162 10.78 23.26 2.43
CA GLY A 162 11.28 23.13 3.79
C GLY A 162 12.50 22.21 3.88
N ASN A 163 12.46 21.05 3.20
CA ASN A 163 13.59 20.11 3.16
C ASN A 163 14.82 20.70 2.43
N LEU A 164 14.60 21.57 1.45
CA LEU A 164 15.66 22.32 0.77
C LEU A 164 16.18 23.54 1.55
N GLU A 165 15.56 23.89 2.70
CA GLU A 165 15.85 25.10 3.50
C GLU A 165 15.58 26.42 2.75
N LEU A 166 14.66 26.42 1.79
CA LEU A 166 14.37 27.56 0.90
C LEU A 166 13.07 28.31 1.25
N THR A 167 12.42 27.99 2.38
CA THR A 167 11.12 28.58 2.77
C THR A 167 11.14 30.12 2.77
N GLY A 168 12.18 30.73 3.34
CA GLY A 168 12.30 32.19 3.38
C GLY A 168 12.52 32.79 1.99
N ALA A 169 13.35 32.16 1.16
CA ALA A 169 13.67 32.64 -0.18
C ALA A 169 12.45 32.57 -1.12
N TYR A 170 11.69 31.46 -1.08
CA TYR A 170 10.43 31.33 -1.86
C TYR A 170 9.33 32.27 -1.35
N ALA A 171 9.18 32.44 -0.04
CA ALA A 171 8.23 33.40 0.52
C ALA A 171 8.52 34.85 0.07
N GLU A 172 9.80 35.26 0.08
CA GLU A 172 10.21 36.59 -0.40
C GLU A 172 10.03 36.73 -1.93
N ALA A 173 10.39 35.69 -2.69
CA ALA A 173 10.22 35.68 -4.15
C ALA A 173 8.75 35.84 -4.54
N LEU A 174 7.86 35.06 -3.93
CA LEU A 174 6.42 35.13 -4.16
C LEU A 174 5.83 36.48 -3.74
N LYS A 175 6.28 37.05 -2.62
CA LYS A 175 5.88 38.39 -2.18
C LYS A 175 6.23 39.47 -3.22
N LYS A 176 7.40 39.34 -3.87
CA LYS A 176 7.78 40.25 -5.00
C LYS A 176 6.86 40.07 -6.20
N LEU A 177 6.26 38.89 -6.36
CA LEU A 177 5.29 38.58 -7.43
C LEU A 177 3.84 38.85 -7.04
N GLY A 178 3.57 39.36 -5.83
CA GLY A 178 2.25 39.76 -5.34
C GLY A 178 1.45 38.67 -4.64
N HIS A 179 2.08 37.54 -4.28
CA HIS A 179 1.43 36.41 -3.60
C HIS A 179 2.10 36.04 -2.26
N ASN A 180 1.35 35.41 -1.38
CA ASN A 180 1.89 34.79 -0.17
C ASN A 180 2.14 33.29 -0.42
N LEU A 181 3.18 32.73 0.18
CA LEU A 181 3.53 31.33 0.04
C LEU A 181 2.41 30.40 0.53
N GLU A 182 1.76 30.74 1.62
CA GLU A 182 0.68 29.96 2.22
C GLU A 182 -0.55 29.91 1.29
N ASP A 183 -0.91 31.03 0.66
CA ASP A 183 -2.04 31.12 -0.28
C ASP A 183 -1.75 30.29 -1.55
N VAL A 184 -0.52 30.35 -2.03
CA VAL A 184 -0.05 29.55 -3.17
C VAL A 184 -0.04 28.06 -2.81
N ALA A 185 0.48 27.67 -1.65
CA ALA A 185 0.50 26.29 -1.20
C ALA A 185 -0.90 25.71 -0.95
N SER A 186 -1.88 26.55 -0.62
CA SER A 186 -3.27 26.11 -0.43
C SER A 186 -3.94 25.62 -1.71
N GLN A 187 -3.40 25.93 -2.87
CA GLN A 187 -3.93 25.49 -4.17
C GLN A 187 -3.56 24.04 -4.48
N GLU A 188 -2.58 23.46 -3.77
CA GLU A 188 -2.15 22.09 -3.98
C GLU A 188 -3.20 21.11 -3.42
N SER A 189 -3.60 20.14 -4.26
CA SER A 189 -4.40 18.99 -3.82
C SER A 189 -3.53 17.94 -3.14
N ASP A 190 -4.07 17.25 -2.14
CA ASP A 190 -3.38 16.11 -1.55
C ASP A 190 -3.19 14.99 -2.59
N ALA A 191 -1.98 14.45 -2.71
CA ALA A 191 -1.76 13.20 -3.42
C ALA A 191 -2.30 12.06 -2.55
N ALA A 192 -3.56 11.72 -2.73
CA ALA A 192 -4.33 10.79 -1.91
C ALA A 192 -4.15 9.33 -2.39
N LEU A 193 -2.89 8.90 -2.53
CA LEU A 193 -2.51 7.54 -2.97
C LEU A 193 -2.37 6.57 -1.80
N GLY A 194 -3.09 6.79 -0.73
CA GLY A 194 -3.09 5.96 0.47
C GLY A 194 -4.33 6.19 1.30
N ASN A 195 -4.57 5.31 2.26
CA ASN A 195 -5.80 5.25 3.01
C ASN A 195 -5.63 5.60 4.49
N GLY A 196 -4.50 5.20 5.09
CA GLY A 196 -4.29 5.36 6.53
C GLY A 196 -2.85 5.21 6.96
N GLY A 197 -2.63 4.54 8.10
CA GLY A 197 -1.32 4.39 8.74
C GLY A 197 -0.26 3.74 7.84
N LEU A 198 -0.62 2.68 7.12
CA LEU A 198 0.28 1.97 6.21
C LEU A 198 0.81 2.90 5.11
N GLY A 199 -0.07 3.61 4.41
CA GLY A 199 0.32 4.55 3.36
C GLY A 199 1.08 5.76 3.90
N ARG A 200 0.73 6.26 5.11
CA ARG A 200 1.47 7.36 5.71
C ARG A 200 2.86 6.93 6.20
N LEU A 201 2.98 5.70 6.74
CA LEU A 201 4.29 5.12 7.07
C LEU A 201 5.21 5.07 5.84
N ALA A 202 4.72 4.54 4.71
CA ALA A 202 5.49 4.47 3.47
C ALA A 202 6.01 5.86 3.04
N SER A 203 5.16 6.89 3.12
CA SER A 203 5.54 8.26 2.79
C SER A 203 6.56 8.86 3.76
N CYS A 204 6.38 8.68 5.08
CA CYS A 204 7.34 9.12 6.09
C CYS A 204 8.67 8.36 5.98
N PHE A 205 8.61 7.08 5.60
CA PHE A 205 9.78 6.23 5.43
C PHE A 205 10.70 6.78 4.33
N LEU A 206 10.13 7.15 3.16
CA LEU A 206 10.91 7.75 2.06
C LEU A 206 11.55 9.08 2.47
N ASP A 207 10.81 9.97 3.16
CA ASP A 207 11.36 11.23 3.69
C ASP A 207 12.55 10.97 4.62
N SER A 208 12.44 9.99 5.52
CA SER A 208 13.52 9.65 6.47
C SER A 208 14.70 8.96 5.79
N LEU A 209 14.46 8.06 4.83
CA LEU A 209 15.51 7.42 4.06
C LEU A 209 16.35 8.47 3.28
N ALA A 210 15.67 9.41 2.61
CA ALA A 210 16.33 10.51 1.92
C ALA A 210 17.11 11.40 2.88
N THR A 211 16.52 11.75 4.04
CA THR A 211 17.15 12.60 5.06
C THR A 211 18.41 11.96 5.66
N LEU A 212 18.42 10.64 5.81
CA LEU A 212 19.55 9.88 6.33
C LEU A 212 20.51 9.38 5.24
N ASN A 213 20.36 9.85 4.02
CA ASN A 213 21.19 9.51 2.86
C ASN A 213 21.22 8.02 2.48
N TYR A 214 20.13 7.27 2.77
CA TYR A 214 20.03 5.87 2.35
C TYR A 214 19.74 5.75 0.84
N PRO A 215 20.44 4.85 0.14
CA PRO A 215 20.15 4.52 -1.26
C PRO A 215 18.88 3.67 -1.34
N ALA A 216 17.75 4.34 -1.49
CA ALA A 216 16.44 3.72 -1.46
C ALA A 216 15.51 4.24 -2.58
N TRP A 217 14.55 3.40 -2.95
CA TRP A 217 13.46 3.70 -3.90
C TRP A 217 12.14 3.29 -3.32
N GLY A 218 11.09 4.07 -3.60
CA GLY A 218 9.70 3.66 -3.40
C GLY A 218 9.10 3.18 -4.71
N TYR A 219 8.29 2.12 -4.66
CA TYR A 219 7.49 1.61 -5.77
C TYR A 219 6.03 1.49 -5.38
N GLY A 220 5.13 2.02 -6.20
CA GLY A 220 3.68 1.99 -5.98
C GLY A 220 2.89 2.03 -7.28
N LEU A 221 1.58 2.23 -7.17
CA LEU A 221 0.68 2.44 -8.29
C LEU A 221 0.19 3.90 -8.34
N ARG A 222 0.10 4.45 -9.55
CA ARG A 222 -0.43 5.79 -9.81
C ARG A 222 -1.93 5.73 -10.03
N TYR A 223 -2.70 5.73 -8.94
CA TYR A 223 -4.16 5.72 -9.03
C TYR A 223 -4.70 7.03 -9.61
N LYS A 224 -5.63 6.91 -10.55
CA LYS A 224 -6.24 8.07 -11.22
C LYS A 224 -7.12 8.89 -10.28
N TYR A 225 -7.87 8.19 -9.40
CA TYR A 225 -8.82 8.81 -8.48
C TYR A 225 -8.42 8.67 -7.01
N GLY A 226 -7.33 7.93 -6.71
CA GLY A 226 -6.86 7.73 -5.35
C GLY A 226 -7.90 7.10 -4.43
N LEU A 227 -7.98 7.60 -3.20
CA LEU A 227 -9.07 7.30 -2.28
C LEU A 227 -10.23 8.27 -2.54
N PHE A 228 -11.47 7.81 -2.46
CA PHE A 228 -12.65 8.63 -2.67
C PHE A 228 -12.69 9.89 -1.77
N LYS A 229 -13.36 10.94 -2.24
CA LYS A 229 -13.71 12.11 -1.44
C LYS A 229 -14.98 11.84 -0.65
N GLN A 230 -14.94 12.14 0.66
CA GLN A 230 -16.08 11.96 1.54
C GLN A 230 -16.95 13.20 1.57
N ARG A 231 -18.24 13.02 1.33
CA ARG A 231 -19.28 14.01 1.62
C ARG A 231 -20.14 13.48 2.77
N ILE A 232 -20.62 14.41 3.60
CA ILE A 232 -21.60 14.10 4.64
C ILE A 232 -22.93 14.71 4.24
N THR A 233 -23.93 13.85 4.09
CA THR A 233 -25.31 14.20 3.75
C THR A 233 -26.24 13.88 4.92
N GLU A 234 -27.55 14.12 4.74
CA GLU A 234 -28.56 13.73 5.74
C GLU A 234 -28.59 12.21 5.95
N ASP A 235 -28.21 11.41 4.93
CA ASP A 235 -28.15 9.96 4.99
C ASP A 235 -26.81 9.40 5.51
N GLY A 236 -25.84 10.26 5.80
CA GLY A 236 -24.51 9.91 6.28
C GLY A 236 -23.41 10.12 5.27
N GLN A 237 -22.47 9.16 5.17
CA GLN A 237 -21.35 9.24 4.24
C GLN A 237 -21.77 8.91 2.80
N GLU A 238 -21.44 9.80 1.88
CA GLU A 238 -21.46 9.62 0.44
C GLU A 238 -20.01 9.61 -0.11
N GLU A 239 -19.71 8.71 -1.04
CA GLU A 239 -18.42 8.58 -1.71
C GLU A 239 -18.47 9.22 -3.10
N VAL A 240 -17.50 10.10 -3.36
CA VAL A 240 -17.33 10.76 -4.67
C VAL A 240 -15.91 10.53 -5.16
N ALA A 241 -15.71 10.34 -6.45
CA ALA A 241 -14.36 10.19 -7.01
C ALA A 241 -13.50 11.43 -6.71
N GLU A 242 -12.29 11.22 -6.20
CA GLU A 242 -11.30 12.29 -5.95
C GLU A 242 -10.43 12.47 -7.19
N ASN A 243 -10.74 13.44 -8.03
CA ASN A 243 -9.93 13.74 -9.21
C ASN A 243 -8.73 14.62 -8.82
N TRP A 244 -7.78 14.08 -8.07
CA TRP A 244 -6.60 14.81 -7.63
C TRP A 244 -5.66 15.25 -8.77
N LEU A 245 -5.84 14.67 -9.97
CA LEU A 245 -5.09 14.97 -11.18
C LEU A 245 -5.83 15.96 -12.13
N GLU A 246 -6.95 16.55 -11.71
CA GLU A 246 -7.75 17.43 -12.57
C GLU A 246 -6.95 18.57 -13.16
N MET A 247 -6.09 19.16 -12.36
CA MET A 247 -5.19 20.24 -12.78
C MET A 247 -3.82 19.74 -13.27
N GLY A 248 -3.61 18.40 -13.37
CA GLY A 248 -2.30 17.79 -13.58
C GLY A 248 -1.51 17.64 -12.29
N ASN A 249 -0.27 17.14 -12.40
CA ASN A 249 0.64 16.99 -11.26
C ASN A 249 2.03 17.55 -11.62
N PRO A 250 2.43 18.73 -11.09
CA PRO A 250 3.71 19.33 -11.41
C PRO A 250 4.91 18.56 -10.86
N TRP A 251 4.70 17.66 -9.90
CA TRP A 251 5.78 16.91 -9.26
C TRP A 251 6.22 15.66 -10.01
N GLU A 252 5.35 15.09 -10.85
CA GLU A 252 5.66 13.84 -11.55
C GLU A 252 6.41 14.07 -12.85
N ILE A 253 7.31 13.14 -13.15
CA ILE A 253 8.07 13.05 -14.39
C ILE A 253 7.67 11.78 -15.10
N VAL A 254 7.02 11.90 -16.26
CA VAL A 254 6.59 10.75 -17.05
C VAL A 254 7.80 10.12 -17.72
N ARG A 255 8.04 8.84 -17.46
CA ARG A 255 9.15 8.07 -18.01
C ARG A 255 8.63 7.11 -19.10
N ASN A 256 8.33 7.67 -20.27
CA ASN A 256 7.92 6.85 -21.43
C ASN A 256 9.01 5.90 -21.93
N ASP A 257 10.25 6.15 -21.54
CA ASP A 257 11.43 5.30 -21.78
C ASP A 257 11.51 4.11 -20.80
N VAL A 258 10.70 4.10 -19.75
CA VAL A 258 10.66 3.05 -18.72
C VAL A 258 9.27 2.43 -18.69
N SER A 259 9.11 1.35 -19.40
CA SER A 259 7.86 0.59 -19.46
C SER A 259 8.14 -0.90 -19.52
N TYR A 260 7.31 -1.68 -18.81
CA TYR A 260 7.45 -3.13 -18.72
C TYR A 260 6.12 -3.82 -19.02
N PRO A 261 6.16 -4.95 -19.78
CA PRO A 261 4.97 -5.76 -19.99
C PRO A 261 4.60 -6.51 -18.70
N VAL A 262 3.30 -6.58 -18.43
CA VAL A 262 2.72 -7.38 -17.35
C VAL A 262 1.66 -8.27 -17.96
N LYS A 263 1.84 -9.59 -17.80
CA LYS A 263 0.98 -10.60 -18.40
C LYS A 263 -0.07 -11.11 -17.41
N PHE A 264 -1.27 -11.38 -17.92
CA PHE A 264 -2.35 -12.03 -17.20
C PHE A 264 -2.95 -13.15 -18.02
N PHE A 265 -3.53 -14.15 -17.37
CA PHE A 265 -4.16 -15.30 -17.98
C PHE A 265 -3.18 -16.17 -18.81
N GLY A 266 -3.67 -16.87 -19.82
CA GLY A 266 -2.85 -17.75 -20.65
C GLY A 266 -2.64 -19.12 -20.03
N GLU A 267 -1.66 -19.83 -20.53
CA GLU A 267 -1.34 -21.21 -20.11
C GLU A 267 0.16 -21.44 -19.99
N VAL A 268 0.55 -22.44 -19.20
CA VAL A 268 1.94 -22.85 -19.06
C VAL A 268 2.17 -24.10 -19.91
N VAL A 269 3.11 -24.02 -20.80
CA VAL A 269 3.53 -25.16 -21.65
C VAL A 269 4.96 -25.53 -21.34
N THR A 270 5.29 -26.81 -21.51
CA THR A 270 6.68 -27.28 -21.40
C THR A 270 7.28 -27.32 -22.79
N GLY A 271 8.33 -26.52 -23.03
CA GLY A 271 9.05 -26.50 -24.29
C GLY A 271 9.81 -27.79 -24.56
N PRO A 272 10.33 -27.95 -25.79
CA PRO A 272 11.13 -29.15 -26.17
C PRO A 272 12.42 -29.31 -25.37
N ASP A 273 12.90 -28.23 -24.76
CA ASP A 273 14.07 -28.16 -23.86
C ASP A 273 13.75 -28.47 -22.39
N GLY A 274 12.50 -28.83 -22.09
CA GLY A 274 12.01 -29.11 -20.74
C GLY A 274 11.65 -27.86 -19.93
N ARG A 275 11.83 -26.66 -20.49
CA ARG A 275 11.57 -25.41 -19.79
C ARG A 275 10.09 -25.01 -19.84
N LYS A 276 9.63 -24.42 -18.75
CA LYS A 276 8.29 -23.85 -18.68
C LYS A 276 8.22 -22.53 -19.43
N GLN A 277 7.15 -22.35 -20.19
CA GLN A 277 6.85 -21.13 -20.94
C GLN A 277 5.42 -20.71 -20.67
N TRP A 278 5.24 -19.48 -20.23
CA TRP A 278 3.92 -18.88 -20.03
C TRP A 278 3.49 -18.15 -21.31
N ILE A 279 2.55 -18.74 -22.05
CA ILE A 279 2.11 -18.30 -23.37
C ILE A 279 0.65 -17.84 -23.37
N GLY A 280 0.27 -17.08 -24.39
CA GLY A 280 -1.10 -16.53 -24.52
C GLY A 280 -1.40 -15.45 -23.50
N GLY A 281 -2.69 -15.27 -23.21
CA GLY A 281 -3.18 -14.30 -22.22
C GLY A 281 -3.24 -12.86 -22.73
N GLU A 282 -3.26 -11.92 -21.80
CA GLU A 282 -3.32 -10.48 -22.03
C GLU A 282 -2.02 -9.82 -21.55
N ASP A 283 -1.41 -9.00 -22.39
CA ASP A 283 -0.27 -8.18 -22.02
C ASP A 283 -0.69 -6.72 -21.87
N ILE A 284 -0.41 -6.13 -20.71
CA ILE A 284 -0.52 -4.70 -20.49
C ILE A 284 0.88 -4.09 -20.32
N MET A 285 0.99 -2.78 -20.55
CA MET A 285 2.23 -2.04 -20.35
C MET A 285 2.12 -1.20 -19.07
N ALA A 286 2.98 -1.46 -18.09
CA ALA A 286 3.18 -0.60 -16.93
C ALA A 286 4.21 0.48 -17.28
N VAL A 287 3.83 1.75 -17.17
CA VAL A 287 4.68 2.92 -17.50
C VAL A 287 5.02 3.67 -16.23
N ALA A 288 6.29 4.04 -16.07
CA ALA A 288 6.78 4.70 -14.87
C ALA A 288 6.44 6.21 -14.84
N TYR A 289 6.04 6.67 -13.65
CA TYR A 289 5.90 8.07 -13.27
C TYR A 289 6.76 8.29 -12.03
N ASP A 290 7.79 9.11 -12.15
CA ASP A 290 8.77 9.34 -11.09
C ASP A 290 8.47 10.62 -10.32
N VAL A 291 8.52 10.55 -9.00
CA VAL A 291 8.33 11.69 -8.09
C VAL A 291 9.58 11.83 -7.22
N PRO A 292 10.31 12.96 -7.29
CA PRO A 292 11.50 13.18 -6.47
C PRO A 292 11.11 13.40 -5.00
N ILE A 293 11.78 12.73 -4.09
CA ILE A 293 11.60 12.83 -2.64
C ILE A 293 12.88 13.41 -2.02
N PRO A 294 12.91 14.70 -1.64
CA PRO A 294 14.09 15.33 -1.07
C PRO A 294 14.32 14.96 0.39
N GLY A 295 15.55 14.72 0.76
CA GLY A 295 15.97 14.67 2.16
C GLY A 295 16.09 16.07 2.77
N TYR A 296 15.91 16.15 4.08
CA TYR A 296 16.03 17.40 4.84
C TYR A 296 17.50 17.74 5.10
N LYS A 297 17.92 18.93 4.68
CA LYS A 297 19.32 19.42 4.82
C LYS A 297 20.36 18.48 4.22
N THR A 298 20.03 17.73 3.16
CA THR A 298 20.96 16.82 2.50
C THR A 298 21.04 17.12 1.00
N LYS A 299 22.08 16.56 0.36
CA LYS A 299 22.18 16.57 -1.11
C LYS A 299 21.32 15.46 -1.74
N THR A 300 20.84 14.50 -0.95
CA THR A 300 20.11 13.32 -1.41
C THR A 300 18.67 13.65 -1.76
N THR A 301 18.27 13.22 -2.95
CA THR A 301 16.89 13.17 -3.40
C THR A 301 16.64 11.77 -3.98
N ILE A 302 15.80 10.98 -3.33
CA ILE A 302 15.45 9.63 -3.78
C ILE A 302 14.21 9.66 -4.65
N ASN A 303 13.85 8.52 -5.24
CA ASN A 303 12.73 8.41 -6.17
C ASN A 303 11.56 7.61 -5.59
N LEU A 304 10.34 8.09 -5.83
CA LEU A 304 9.11 7.32 -5.75
C LEU A 304 8.63 7.05 -7.17
N ARG A 305 8.71 5.78 -7.61
CA ARG A 305 8.23 5.33 -8.92
C ARG A 305 6.83 4.76 -8.79
N LEU A 306 5.89 5.36 -9.52
CA LEU A 306 4.50 4.95 -9.55
C LEU A 306 4.18 4.39 -10.95
N TRP A 307 3.58 3.20 -10.98
CA TRP A 307 3.19 2.56 -12.23
C TRP A 307 1.78 2.97 -12.64
N SER A 308 1.63 3.34 -13.91
CA SER A 308 0.33 3.51 -14.58
C SER A 308 0.24 2.50 -15.73
N THR A 309 -0.96 2.01 -16.00
CA THR A 309 -1.19 0.92 -16.97
C THR A 309 -1.83 1.43 -18.25
N LYS A 310 -1.37 0.91 -19.37
CA LYS A 310 -1.90 1.14 -20.72
C LYS A 310 -1.75 -0.11 -21.57
N VAL A 311 -2.39 -0.14 -22.73
CA VAL A 311 -2.12 -1.14 -23.78
C VAL A 311 -1.32 -0.51 -24.91
N ALA A 312 -0.74 -1.35 -25.77
CA ALA A 312 -0.13 -0.89 -27.01
C ALA A 312 -1.20 -0.24 -27.90
N ALA A 313 -0.78 0.70 -28.76
CA ALA A 313 -1.72 1.40 -29.65
C ALA A 313 -2.43 0.46 -30.62
N GLU A 314 -1.79 -0.65 -30.97
CA GLU A 314 -2.28 -1.71 -31.86
C GLU A 314 -3.50 -2.45 -31.30
N GLU A 315 -3.66 -2.46 -29.97
CA GLU A 315 -4.82 -3.06 -29.27
C GLU A 315 -6.11 -2.22 -29.41
N PHE A 316 -6.02 -1.01 -29.94
CA PHE A 316 -7.20 -0.24 -30.29
C PHE A 316 -7.82 -0.76 -31.57
N ASP A 317 -9.02 -1.35 -31.49
CA ASP A 317 -9.71 -1.88 -32.69
C ASP A 317 -10.28 -0.75 -33.55
N LEU A 318 -9.41 -0.23 -34.43
CA LEU A 318 -9.78 0.83 -35.37
C LEU A 318 -10.91 0.39 -36.34
N ARG A 319 -11.05 -0.93 -36.62
CA ARG A 319 -12.11 -1.45 -37.48
C ARG A 319 -13.46 -1.37 -36.79
N ALA A 320 -13.54 -1.83 -35.55
CA ALA A 320 -14.75 -1.69 -34.76
C ALA A 320 -15.14 -0.21 -34.56
N PHE A 321 -14.15 0.67 -34.30
CA PHE A 321 -14.38 2.10 -34.18
C PHE A 321 -15.00 2.70 -35.45
N ASN A 322 -14.45 2.39 -36.62
CA ASN A 322 -14.98 2.85 -37.92
C ASN A 322 -16.34 2.22 -38.26
N ALA A 323 -16.67 1.07 -37.70
CA ALA A 323 -17.96 0.41 -37.86
C ALA A 323 -19.02 0.96 -36.87
N GLY A 324 -18.66 1.89 -36.00
CA GLY A 324 -19.56 2.49 -34.98
C GLY A 324 -19.65 1.74 -33.67
N ASP A 325 -18.94 0.63 -33.51
CA ASP A 325 -18.82 -0.11 -32.22
C ASP A 325 -17.68 0.47 -31.37
N HIS A 326 -17.93 1.65 -30.79
CA HIS A 326 -16.96 2.36 -29.96
C HIS A 326 -16.67 1.64 -28.63
N THR A 327 -17.60 0.83 -28.13
CA THR A 327 -17.41 0.05 -26.90
C THR A 327 -16.38 -1.04 -27.11
N LYS A 328 -16.54 -1.84 -28.15
CA LYS A 328 -15.59 -2.88 -28.53
C LYS A 328 -14.21 -2.26 -28.86
N ALA A 329 -14.22 -1.18 -29.65
CA ALA A 329 -12.99 -0.49 -30.05
C ALA A 329 -12.09 -0.05 -28.88
N SER A 330 -12.68 0.33 -27.76
CA SER A 330 -11.97 0.87 -26.57
C SER A 330 -11.90 -0.12 -25.41
N SER A 331 -12.34 -1.36 -25.56
CA SER A 331 -12.44 -2.33 -24.47
C SER A 331 -11.08 -2.68 -23.84
N ALA A 332 -10.10 -3.03 -24.66
CA ALA A 332 -8.75 -3.35 -24.20
C ALA A 332 -8.10 -2.18 -23.44
N LEU A 333 -8.21 -0.96 -24.00
CA LEU A 333 -7.71 0.26 -23.37
C LEU A 333 -8.33 0.49 -21.99
N LYS A 334 -9.67 0.41 -21.89
CA LYS A 334 -10.39 0.60 -20.64
C LYS A 334 -10.04 -0.46 -19.60
N ASN A 335 -9.90 -1.71 -20.02
CA ASN A 335 -9.55 -2.82 -19.14
C ASN A 335 -8.15 -2.63 -18.55
N ALA A 336 -7.18 -2.20 -19.34
CA ALA A 336 -5.83 -1.92 -18.86
C ALA A 336 -5.81 -0.69 -17.91
N GLU A 337 -6.42 0.41 -18.31
CA GLU A 337 -6.44 1.64 -17.48
C GLU A 337 -7.17 1.42 -16.14
N LYS A 338 -8.23 0.60 -16.12
CA LYS A 338 -9.02 0.28 -14.93
C LYS A 338 -8.17 -0.26 -13.76
N ILE A 339 -7.05 -0.93 -14.05
CA ILE A 339 -6.16 -1.46 -13.02
C ILE A 339 -5.67 -0.35 -12.08
N CYS A 340 -5.36 0.84 -12.62
CA CYS A 340 -4.87 1.97 -11.84
C CYS A 340 -5.94 3.07 -11.61
N TYR A 341 -7.23 2.74 -11.56
CA TYR A 341 -8.26 3.77 -11.33
C TYR A 341 -8.41 4.11 -9.86
N ILE A 342 -8.64 3.12 -9.00
CA ILE A 342 -9.05 3.31 -7.61
C ILE A 342 -8.20 2.44 -6.69
N LEU A 343 -7.73 3.03 -5.59
CA LEU A 343 -7.11 2.31 -4.48
C LEU A 343 -8.19 1.49 -3.76
N TYR A 344 -7.94 0.19 -3.58
CA TYR A 344 -8.86 -0.76 -2.94
C TYR A 344 -10.27 -0.75 -3.57
N PRO A 345 -10.41 -1.27 -4.80
CA PRO A 345 -11.74 -1.55 -5.34
C PRO A 345 -12.47 -2.53 -4.42
N GLY A 346 -13.80 -2.47 -4.42
CA GLY A 346 -14.61 -3.42 -3.66
C GLY A 346 -14.28 -4.85 -4.06
N ASP A 347 -14.08 -5.73 -3.09
CA ASP A 347 -13.64 -7.12 -3.26
C ASP A 347 -14.71 -8.14 -2.85
N GLU A 348 -15.96 -7.74 -2.86
CA GLU A 348 -17.11 -8.62 -2.60
C GLU A 348 -17.43 -9.50 -3.81
N SER A 349 -17.23 -8.99 -5.02
CA SER A 349 -17.41 -9.73 -6.27
C SER A 349 -16.11 -10.37 -6.77
N VAL A 350 -16.23 -11.38 -7.64
CA VAL A 350 -15.09 -12.02 -8.31
C VAL A 350 -14.32 -11.01 -9.15
N GLU A 351 -15.03 -10.12 -9.85
CA GLU A 351 -14.42 -9.07 -10.67
C GLU A 351 -13.61 -8.07 -9.81
N GLY A 352 -14.12 -7.70 -8.64
CA GLY A 352 -13.43 -6.83 -7.70
C GLY A 352 -12.18 -7.49 -7.13
N LYS A 353 -12.27 -8.76 -6.73
CA LYS A 353 -11.12 -9.57 -6.30
C LYS A 353 -10.07 -9.70 -7.40
N THR A 354 -10.50 -10.03 -8.63
CA THR A 354 -9.61 -10.11 -9.80
C THR A 354 -8.89 -8.78 -10.05
N LEU A 355 -9.61 -7.66 -9.98
CA LEU A 355 -9.01 -6.34 -10.18
C LEU A 355 -7.97 -6.02 -9.10
N ARG A 356 -8.26 -6.31 -7.83
CA ARG A 356 -7.34 -6.13 -6.72
C ARG A 356 -6.08 -6.99 -6.88
N LEU A 357 -6.23 -8.25 -7.29
CA LEU A 357 -5.09 -9.13 -7.56
C LEU A 357 -4.26 -8.65 -8.76
N LYS A 358 -4.91 -8.15 -9.82
CA LYS A 358 -4.23 -7.49 -10.97
C LYS A 358 -3.41 -6.28 -10.52
N GLN A 359 -3.91 -5.46 -9.59
CA GLN A 359 -3.17 -4.32 -9.03
C GLN A 359 -1.91 -4.80 -8.29
N GLN A 360 -2.03 -5.77 -7.39
CA GLN A 360 -0.91 -6.31 -6.62
C GLN A 360 0.16 -6.91 -7.54
N TYR A 361 -0.25 -7.70 -8.52
CA TYR A 361 0.70 -8.30 -9.46
C TYR A 361 1.36 -7.27 -10.38
N THR A 362 0.62 -6.26 -10.84
CA THR A 362 1.19 -5.16 -11.66
C THR A 362 2.30 -4.45 -10.89
N LEU A 363 2.07 -4.13 -9.61
CA LEU A 363 3.09 -3.54 -8.74
C LEU A 363 4.33 -4.44 -8.65
N CYS A 364 4.14 -5.73 -8.36
CA CYS A 364 5.25 -6.67 -8.16
C CYS A 364 6.06 -6.87 -9.44
N SER A 365 5.37 -7.21 -10.55
CA SER A 365 6.04 -7.57 -11.80
C SER A 365 6.77 -6.38 -12.43
N ALA A 366 6.11 -5.22 -12.57
CA ALA A 366 6.76 -4.04 -13.14
C ALA A 366 7.96 -3.57 -12.30
N SER A 367 7.83 -3.59 -10.97
CA SER A 367 8.91 -3.18 -10.07
C SER A 367 10.10 -4.15 -10.12
N LEU A 368 9.87 -5.45 -10.10
CA LEU A 368 10.95 -6.44 -10.17
C LEU A 368 11.66 -6.41 -11.52
N GLN A 369 10.93 -6.28 -12.63
CA GLN A 369 11.53 -6.13 -13.94
C GLN A 369 12.46 -4.90 -14.00
N ASP A 370 12.04 -3.77 -13.43
CA ASP A 370 12.86 -2.56 -13.34
C ASP A 370 14.09 -2.75 -12.45
N ILE A 371 13.92 -3.35 -11.27
CA ILE A 371 15.02 -3.63 -10.33
C ILE A 371 16.07 -4.54 -10.97
N ILE A 372 15.63 -5.61 -11.63
CA ILE A 372 16.51 -6.56 -12.31
C ILE A 372 17.22 -5.88 -13.48
N ALA A 373 16.52 -5.11 -14.32
CA ALA A 373 17.14 -4.38 -15.43
C ALA A 373 18.18 -3.36 -14.94
N ARG A 374 17.95 -2.73 -13.80
CA ARG A 374 18.92 -1.82 -13.15
C ARG A 374 20.12 -2.58 -12.59
N PHE A 375 19.92 -3.74 -11.98
CA PHE A 375 20.99 -4.61 -11.53
C PHE A 375 21.87 -5.09 -12.69
N GLU A 376 21.29 -5.59 -13.77
CA GLU A 376 22.00 -6.02 -14.97
C GLU A 376 22.85 -4.90 -15.56
N ARG A 377 22.28 -3.70 -15.71
CA ARG A 377 23.00 -2.53 -16.25
C ARG A 377 24.24 -2.15 -15.40
N ARG A 378 24.12 -2.27 -14.07
CA ARG A 378 25.26 -2.02 -13.15
C ARG A 378 26.30 -3.14 -13.17
N SER A 379 25.87 -4.39 -13.40
CA SER A 379 26.76 -5.55 -13.44
C SER A 379 27.57 -5.66 -14.72
N GLY A 380 27.18 -4.95 -15.79
CA GLY A 380 27.83 -4.99 -17.10
C GLY A 380 27.68 -6.35 -17.81
N ASP A 381 28.70 -6.75 -18.58
CA ASP A 381 28.63 -7.93 -19.45
C ASP A 381 28.64 -9.28 -18.69
N GLN A 382 29.00 -9.29 -17.41
CA GLN A 382 29.05 -10.50 -16.59
C GLN A 382 28.16 -10.33 -15.36
N VAL A 383 26.90 -10.77 -15.47
CA VAL A 383 25.95 -10.74 -14.37
C VAL A 383 26.15 -11.95 -13.46
N GLY A 384 26.70 -11.72 -12.27
CA GLY A 384 26.72 -12.74 -11.20
C GLY A 384 25.42 -12.68 -10.40
N TRP A 385 24.45 -13.52 -10.73
CA TRP A 385 23.14 -13.52 -10.08
C TRP A 385 23.20 -13.79 -8.58
N GLU A 386 24.18 -14.58 -8.12
CA GLU A 386 24.46 -14.85 -6.70
C GLU A 386 24.74 -13.58 -5.90
N LYS A 387 25.13 -12.48 -6.56
CA LYS A 387 25.39 -11.16 -5.96
C LYS A 387 24.14 -10.29 -5.85
N LEU A 388 23.03 -10.70 -6.42
CA LEU A 388 21.77 -9.91 -6.36
C LEU A 388 21.43 -9.51 -4.91
N PRO A 389 21.44 -10.41 -3.91
CA PRO A 389 21.14 -10.06 -2.53
C PRO A 389 22.12 -9.08 -1.87
N GLU A 390 23.34 -8.97 -2.41
CA GLU A 390 24.34 -8.00 -1.94
C GLU A 390 24.09 -6.59 -2.45
N LYS A 391 23.35 -6.46 -3.55
CA LYS A 391 23.09 -5.19 -4.25
C LYS A 391 21.63 -4.75 -4.20
N VAL A 392 20.72 -5.64 -3.84
CA VAL A 392 19.27 -5.42 -3.86
C VAL A 392 18.66 -5.95 -2.56
N ALA A 393 17.79 -5.14 -1.95
CA ALA A 393 16.88 -5.57 -0.91
C ALA A 393 15.48 -5.07 -1.25
N VAL A 394 14.50 -5.95 -1.22
CA VAL A 394 13.09 -5.64 -1.50
C VAL A 394 12.32 -5.76 -0.20
N GLN A 395 11.72 -4.66 0.26
CA GLN A 395 10.85 -4.65 1.43
C GLN A 395 9.39 -4.68 1.02
N MET A 396 8.68 -5.71 1.42
CA MET A 396 7.24 -5.86 1.20
C MET A 396 6.47 -5.20 2.34
N ASN A 397 5.70 -4.16 2.00
CA ASN A 397 4.86 -3.44 2.96
C ASN A 397 3.50 -4.11 3.05
N ASP A 398 3.29 -4.92 4.08
CA ASP A 398 2.20 -5.89 4.25
C ASP A 398 2.27 -7.06 3.24
N THR A 399 1.20 -7.88 3.18
CA THR A 399 1.09 -9.01 2.24
C THR A 399 0.71 -8.59 0.82
N HIS A 400 0.39 -7.32 0.61
CA HIS A 400 -0.06 -6.82 -0.70
C HIS A 400 0.95 -7.11 -1.83
N PRO A 401 2.28 -6.95 -1.65
CA PRO A 401 3.26 -7.27 -2.68
C PRO A 401 3.87 -8.67 -2.54
N THR A 402 3.22 -9.63 -1.90
CA THR A 402 3.72 -11.01 -1.70
C THR A 402 4.07 -11.70 -3.03
N LEU A 403 3.34 -11.39 -4.11
CA LEU A 403 3.62 -11.95 -5.44
C LEU A 403 5.02 -11.59 -5.98
N CYS A 404 5.76 -10.69 -5.31
CA CYS A 404 7.19 -10.49 -5.56
C CYS A 404 8.00 -11.77 -5.42
N ILE A 405 7.62 -12.67 -4.49
CA ILE A 405 8.35 -13.91 -4.24
C ILE A 405 8.27 -14.84 -5.45
N PRO A 406 7.10 -15.31 -5.89
CA PRO A 406 7.01 -16.17 -7.06
C PRO A 406 7.39 -15.44 -8.36
N GLU A 407 7.18 -14.12 -8.47
CA GLU A 407 7.59 -13.38 -9.67
C GLU A 407 9.11 -13.24 -9.79
N LEU A 408 9.83 -13.02 -8.69
CA LEU A 408 11.30 -12.99 -8.73
C LEU A 408 11.85 -14.35 -9.15
N ILE A 409 11.30 -15.45 -8.63
CA ILE A 409 11.67 -16.80 -9.03
C ILE A 409 11.38 -17.02 -10.52
N ARG A 410 10.18 -16.65 -10.99
CA ARG A 410 9.82 -16.75 -12.41
C ARG A 410 10.82 -16.02 -13.32
N ILE A 411 11.18 -14.79 -12.95
CA ILE A 411 12.17 -14.01 -13.70
C ILE A 411 13.52 -14.73 -13.71
N LEU A 412 13.99 -15.19 -12.57
CA LEU A 412 15.30 -15.84 -12.46
C LEU A 412 15.33 -17.19 -13.19
N VAL A 413 14.29 -18.01 -13.07
CA VAL A 413 14.23 -19.34 -13.71
C VAL A 413 13.85 -19.25 -15.19
N ASP A 414 12.68 -18.65 -15.49
CA ASP A 414 12.11 -18.72 -16.83
C ASP A 414 12.76 -17.72 -17.79
N VAL A 415 13.22 -16.55 -17.31
CA VAL A 415 13.80 -15.49 -18.15
C VAL A 415 15.33 -15.49 -18.10
N LYS A 416 15.91 -15.71 -16.91
CA LYS A 416 17.38 -15.67 -16.73
C LYS A 416 18.04 -17.05 -16.76
N ASN A 417 17.26 -18.12 -16.80
CA ASN A 417 17.67 -19.53 -16.94
C ASN A 417 18.53 -20.05 -15.75
N LEU A 418 18.26 -19.59 -14.53
CA LEU A 418 18.85 -20.16 -13.33
C LEU A 418 18.15 -21.49 -12.97
N SER A 419 18.82 -22.31 -12.15
CA SER A 419 18.17 -23.45 -11.52
C SER A 419 17.16 -22.99 -10.45
N TRP A 420 16.26 -23.89 -10.06
CA TRP A 420 15.30 -23.63 -8.98
C TRP A 420 16.02 -23.30 -7.68
N GLU A 421 17.00 -24.09 -7.30
CA GLU A 421 17.74 -23.95 -6.04
C GLU A 421 18.48 -22.61 -5.95
N GLU A 422 19.10 -22.18 -7.06
CA GLU A 422 19.76 -20.89 -7.12
C GLU A 422 18.76 -19.74 -7.01
N ALA A 423 17.67 -19.81 -7.75
CA ALA A 423 16.62 -18.76 -7.74
C ALA A 423 15.93 -18.67 -6.37
N TRP A 424 15.62 -19.81 -5.75
CA TRP A 424 15.04 -19.86 -4.42
C TRP A 424 15.96 -19.25 -3.36
N LYS A 425 17.23 -19.67 -3.34
CA LYS A 425 18.24 -19.14 -2.42
C LYS A 425 18.48 -17.64 -2.58
N ILE A 426 18.48 -17.14 -3.81
CA ILE A 426 18.59 -15.69 -4.11
C ILE A 426 17.36 -14.97 -3.58
N THR A 427 16.17 -15.49 -3.85
CA THR A 427 14.90 -14.87 -3.42
C THR A 427 14.82 -14.75 -1.90
N GLN A 428 15.09 -15.85 -1.17
CA GLN A 428 15.10 -15.87 0.29
C GLN A 428 16.09 -14.90 0.94
N ARG A 429 17.08 -14.38 0.21
CA ARG A 429 18.07 -13.41 0.70
C ARG A 429 17.81 -12.00 0.19
N THR A 430 16.81 -11.82 -0.67
CA THR A 430 16.52 -10.53 -1.32
C THR A 430 15.28 -9.84 -0.75
N VAL A 431 14.24 -10.62 -0.37
CA VAL A 431 12.96 -10.06 0.07
C VAL A 431 12.80 -10.11 1.59
N ALA A 432 12.12 -9.11 2.14
CA ALA A 432 11.75 -9.04 3.57
C ALA A 432 10.32 -8.55 3.70
N TYR A 433 9.65 -8.91 4.79
CA TYR A 433 8.23 -8.71 5.03
C TYR A 433 7.97 -7.90 6.30
N THR A 434 7.13 -6.89 6.19
CA THR A 434 6.57 -6.16 7.34
C THR A 434 5.11 -6.55 7.54
N ASN A 435 4.78 -7.10 8.71
CA ASN A 435 3.41 -7.39 9.12
C ASN A 435 2.79 -6.18 9.82
N HIS A 436 1.53 -5.85 9.50
CA HIS A 436 0.80 -4.71 10.07
C HIS A 436 -0.43 -5.12 10.88
N THR A 437 -0.75 -6.40 10.98
CA THR A 437 -1.95 -6.88 11.67
C THR A 437 -1.71 -8.12 12.50
N VAL A 438 -2.52 -8.28 13.55
CA VAL A 438 -2.58 -9.52 14.35
C VAL A 438 -3.92 -10.23 14.21
N LEU A 439 -4.89 -9.61 13.51
CA LEU A 439 -6.22 -10.19 13.31
C LEU A 439 -6.16 -11.24 12.20
N PRO A 440 -6.48 -12.51 12.48
CA PRO A 440 -6.41 -13.60 11.48
C PRO A 440 -7.26 -13.35 10.24
N GLU A 441 -8.42 -12.71 10.39
CA GLU A 441 -9.34 -12.35 9.30
C GLU A 441 -8.78 -11.25 8.38
N ALA A 442 -7.79 -10.50 8.83
CA ALA A 442 -7.15 -9.45 8.03
C ALA A 442 -5.90 -9.94 7.28
N LEU A 443 -5.42 -11.17 7.55
CA LEU A 443 -4.36 -11.80 6.77
C LEU A 443 -4.90 -12.25 5.42
N GLU A 444 -4.30 -11.77 4.34
CA GLU A 444 -4.80 -12.05 2.99
C GLU A 444 -4.71 -13.53 2.62
N LYS A 445 -5.84 -14.05 2.16
CA LYS A 445 -5.99 -15.38 1.57
C LYS A 445 -6.64 -15.23 0.21
N TRP A 446 -6.05 -15.80 -0.82
CA TRP A 446 -6.59 -15.78 -2.17
C TRP A 446 -7.05 -17.16 -2.60
N SER A 447 -8.19 -17.24 -3.32
CA SER A 447 -8.61 -18.47 -3.97
C SER A 447 -7.49 -18.98 -4.90
N LEU A 448 -7.11 -20.24 -4.74
CA LEU A 448 -6.13 -20.89 -5.61
C LEU A 448 -6.61 -20.87 -7.07
N ASP A 449 -7.91 -21.10 -7.30
CA ASP A 449 -8.49 -21.11 -8.63
C ASP A 449 -8.41 -19.72 -9.29
N LEU A 450 -8.66 -18.65 -8.53
CA LEU A 450 -8.52 -17.28 -9.03
C LEU A 450 -7.07 -16.96 -9.43
N ILE A 451 -6.10 -17.37 -8.59
CA ILE A 451 -4.68 -17.17 -8.96
C ILE A 451 -4.32 -18.06 -10.15
N GLN A 452 -4.83 -19.30 -10.21
CA GLN A 452 -4.56 -20.24 -11.31
C GLN A 452 -5.08 -19.70 -12.65
N GLU A 453 -6.26 -19.11 -12.66
CA GLU A 453 -6.83 -18.48 -13.86
C GLU A 453 -6.00 -17.26 -14.28
N LEU A 454 -5.65 -16.40 -13.33
CA LEU A 454 -5.00 -15.13 -13.63
C LEU A 454 -3.48 -15.27 -13.86
N LEU A 455 -2.81 -16.12 -13.08
CA LEU A 455 -1.35 -16.23 -12.98
C LEU A 455 -0.91 -17.73 -12.92
N PRO A 456 -1.18 -18.54 -13.96
CA PRO A 456 -1.00 -19.99 -13.90
C PRO A 456 0.44 -20.41 -13.56
N ARG A 457 1.45 -19.70 -14.06
CA ARG A 457 2.85 -20.00 -13.76
C ARG A 457 3.22 -19.74 -12.30
N HIS A 458 2.62 -18.72 -11.70
CA HIS A 458 2.88 -18.39 -10.29
C HIS A 458 2.29 -19.43 -9.34
N VAL A 459 1.16 -20.05 -9.69
CA VAL A 459 0.61 -21.16 -8.89
C VAL A 459 1.54 -22.36 -8.90
N GLU A 460 2.14 -22.72 -10.05
CA GLU A 460 3.15 -23.79 -10.07
C GLU A 460 4.32 -23.47 -9.12
N ILE A 461 4.84 -22.23 -9.18
CA ILE A 461 5.94 -21.78 -8.31
C ILE A 461 5.52 -21.77 -6.83
N ILE A 462 4.33 -21.28 -6.49
CA ILE A 462 3.82 -21.28 -5.12
C ILE A 462 3.70 -22.72 -4.57
N LYS A 463 3.23 -23.66 -5.37
CA LYS A 463 3.17 -25.09 -4.98
C LYS A 463 4.55 -25.68 -4.73
N MET A 464 5.55 -25.32 -5.56
CA MET A 464 6.94 -25.74 -5.32
C MET A 464 7.50 -25.15 -4.02
N ILE A 465 7.19 -23.89 -3.70
CA ILE A 465 7.58 -23.26 -2.43
C ILE A 465 6.88 -23.95 -1.24
N ASP A 466 5.59 -24.30 -1.39
CA ASP A 466 4.82 -25.02 -0.37
C ASP A 466 5.43 -26.40 -0.12
N GLU A 467 5.85 -27.12 -1.17
CA GLU A 467 6.54 -28.40 -1.07
C GLU A 467 7.87 -28.30 -0.30
N GLU A 468 8.71 -27.30 -0.60
CA GLU A 468 9.95 -27.03 0.15
C GLU A 468 9.67 -26.73 1.64
N LEU A 469 8.60 -25.99 1.93
CA LEU A 469 8.17 -25.73 3.30
C LEU A 469 7.71 -27.00 4.00
N ILE A 470 6.93 -27.84 3.34
CA ILE A 470 6.48 -29.14 3.87
C ILE A 470 7.69 -30.03 4.21
N HIS A 471 8.67 -30.14 3.31
CA HIS A 471 9.89 -30.89 3.60
C HIS A 471 10.64 -30.33 4.82
N THR A 472 10.66 -29.00 4.99
CA THR A 472 11.26 -28.37 6.18
C THR A 472 10.49 -28.72 7.46
N ILE A 473 9.15 -28.74 7.41
CA ILE A 473 8.29 -29.12 8.55
C ILE A 473 8.53 -30.60 8.90
N ILE A 474 8.56 -31.48 7.92
CA ILE A 474 8.83 -32.91 8.13
C ILE A 474 10.22 -33.12 8.74
N ALA A 475 11.23 -32.41 8.25
CA ALA A 475 12.59 -32.52 8.79
C ALA A 475 12.69 -32.09 10.26
N GLU A 476 11.85 -31.17 10.72
CA GLU A 476 11.85 -30.66 12.11
C GLU A 476 10.98 -31.50 13.04
N TYR A 477 9.78 -31.90 12.59
CA TYR A 477 8.80 -32.58 13.48
C TYR A 477 8.73 -34.09 13.31
N GLY A 478 9.37 -34.66 12.27
CA GLY A 478 9.30 -36.06 11.95
C GLY A 478 7.98 -36.48 11.30
N VAL A 479 7.84 -37.79 11.08
CA VAL A 479 6.63 -38.44 10.57
C VAL A 479 6.08 -39.50 11.55
N GLU A 480 6.73 -39.71 12.71
CA GLU A 480 6.33 -40.72 13.71
C GLU A 480 4.98 -40.35 14.39
N ASP A 481 4.64 -39.06 14.49
CA ASP A 481 3.33 -38.60 14.98
C ASP A 481 2.59 -37.87 13.85
N LEU A 482 1.81 -38.64 13.09
CA LEU A 482 1.02 -38.10 11.95
C LEU A 482 -0.04 -37.11 12.40
N GLY A 483 -0.56 -37.20 13.63
CA GLY A 483 -1.52 -36.23 14.18
C GLY A 483 -0.87 -34.86 14.40
N LEU A 484 0.31 -34.83 15.01
CA LEU A 484 1.11 -33.64 15.18
C LEU A 484 1.54 -33.06 13.84
N LEU A 485 2.04 -33.90 12.94
CA LEU A 485 2.43 -33.44 11.58
C LEU A 485 1.26 -32.82 10.85
N LYS A 486 0.07 -33.44 10.87
CA LYS A 486 -1.14 -32.89 10.26
C LYS A 486 -1.51 -31.53 10.84
N GLN A 487 -1.41 -31.36 12.16
CA GLN A 487 -1.64 -30.08 12.81
C GLN A 487 -0.64 -29.03 12.33
N LYS A 488 0.67 -29.34 12.29
CA LYS A 488 1.71 -28.42 11.85
C LYS A 488 1.54 -28.01 10.39
N LEU A 489 1.24 -28.97 9.53
CA LEU A 489 0.93 -28.70 8.13
C LEU A 489 -0.31 -27.78 7.99
N LYS A 490 -1.38 -28.04 8.77
CA LYS A 490 -2.58 -27.19 8.77
C LYS A 490 -2.27 -25.74 9.19
N GLU A 491 -1.36 -25.53 10.13
CA GLU A 491 -0.99 -24.20 10.63
C GLU A 491 -0.05 -23.46 9.68
N MET A 492 0.91 -24.16 9.06
CA MET A 492 2.06 -23.55 8.41
C MET A 492 2.02 -23.57 6.88
N ARG A 493 1.31 -24.50 6.22
CA ARG A 493 1.29 -24.58 4.75
C ARG A 493 0.84 -23.26 4.11
N ILE A 494 1.42 -22.98 2.97
CA ILE A 494 1.04 -21.86 2.11
C ILE A 494 -0.26 -22.16 1.37
N CYS A 495 -0.36 -23.40 0.82
CA CYS A 495 -1.55 -23.89 0.15
C CYS A 495 -2.50 -24.56 1.14
N ASP A 496 -3.58 -23.88 1.51
CA ASP A 496 -4.60 -24.37 2.44
C ASP A 496 -5.63 -25.20 1.72
N ASN A 497 -5.98 -26.36 2.30
CA ASN A 497 -6.95 -27.30 1.73
C ASN A 497 -6.59 -27.78 0.30
N VAL A 498 -5.33 -28.06 0.08
CA VAL A 498 -4.79 -28.57 -1.20
C VAL A 498 -4.11 -29.90 -0.96
N GLU A 499 -4.19 -30.82 -1.91
CA GLU A 499 -3.56 -32.14 -1.87
C GLU A 499 -2.08 -32.03 -1.49
N LEU A 500 -1.55 -32.99 -0.75
CA LEU A 500 -0.12 -33.07 -0.52
C LEU A 500 0.62 -33.43 -1.82
N PRO A 501 1.84 -32.92 -2.04
CA PRO A 501 2.69 -33.38 -3.15
C PRO A 501 2.93 -34.87 -3.09
N ALA A 502 3.03 -35.53 -4.26
CA ALA A 502 3.30 -36.97 -4.35
C ALA A 502 4.59 -37.40 -3.61
N SER A 503 5.61 -36.54 -3.69
CA SER A 503 6.89 -36.74 -2.97
C SER A 503 6.72 -36.83 -1.45
N VAL A 504 5.75 -36.12 -0.89
CA VAL A 504 5.42 -36.06 0.53
C VAL A 504 4.55 -37.27 0.92
N LEU A 505 3.55 -37.60 0.10
CA LEU A 505 2.69 -38.77 0.35
C LEU A 505 3.49 -40.04 0.41
N GLU A 506 4.49 -40.25 -0.45
CA GLU A 506 5.39 -41.42 -0.39
C GLU A 506 6.20 -41.51 0.92
N LEU A 507 6.49 -40.38 1.57
CA LEU A 507 7.19 -40.38 2.87
C LEU A 507 6.24 -40.75 4.01
N VAL A 508 5.00 -40.28 3.96
CA VAL A 508 3.97 -40.51 4.99
C VAL A 508 3.45 -41.96 4.92
N VAL A 509 3.22 -42.52 3.71
CA VAL A 509 2.67 -43.88 3.52
C VAL A 509 3.70 -44.99 3.82
N LYS A 510 5.00 -44.74 3.59
CA LYS A 510 6.03 -45.75 3.93
C LYS A 510 6.16 -46.06 5.43
N GLU A 511 5.70 -45.19 6.30
CA GLU A 511 5.70 -45.44 7.75
C GLU A 511 4.39 -46.02 8.26
N GLU A 512 3.27 -45.90 7.56
CA GLU A 512 2.08 -46.69 7.85
C GLU A 512 2.33 -48.20 7.65
N ASP A 513 3.14 -48.58 6.65
CA ASP A 513 3.54 -49.97 6.36
C ASP A 513 4.61 -50.55 7.35
N THR A 514 5.19 -49.73 8.22
CA THR A 514 6.23 -50.16 9.15
C THR A 514 5.75 -50.21 10.62
N SER A 515 4.45 -49.98 10.87
CA SER A 515 3.88 -50.22 12.21
C SER A 515 3.83 -51.72 12.55
N PRO A 516 4.10 -52.15 13.82
CA PRO A 516 4.29 -53.56 14.20
C PRO A 516 3.07 -54.44 14.12
N ASP A 517 1.98 -54.03 13.51
CA ASP A 517 0.72 -54.79 13.49
C ASP A 517 0.58 -55.81 12.33
N GLU A 518 1.58 -55.85 11.40
CA GLU A 518 1.54 -56.87 10.33
C GLU A 518 1.96 -58.31 10.80
N GLU A 519 2.58 -58.49 11.96
CA GLU A 519 2.86 -59.84 12.46
C GLU A 519 1.66 -60.56 13.10
N VAL A 520 0.51 -59.88 13.30
CA VAL A 520 -0.69 -60.47 13.89
C VAL A 520 -1.71 -60.88 12.82
N ILE A 521 -1.66 -60.31 11.63
CA ILE A 521 -2.65 -60.62 10.57
C ILE A 521 -2.24 -61.84 9.76
N VAL A 522 -0.95 -62.17 9.61
CA VAL A 522 -0.51 -63.37 8.89
C VAL A 522 -0.76 -64.66 9.69
N ALA A 523 -1.06 -64.58 11.00
CA ALA A 523 -1.38 -65.74 11.84
C ALA A 523 -2.88 -66.10 11.86
N LEU A 524 -3.76 -65.29 11.26
CA LEU A 524 -5.20 -65.54 11.19
C LEU A 524 -5.71 -65.92 9.78
N GLU A 525 -4.90 -65.80 8.74
CA GLU A 525 -5.26 -66.17 7.36
C GLU A 525 -4.90 -67.62 7.02
N GLU A 526 -4.21 -68.37 7.90
CA GLU A 526 -3.94 -69.82 7.70
C GLU A 526 -4.98 -70.77 8.31
N GLU A 527 -6.07 -70.28 8.95
CA GLU A 527 -7.15 -71.15 9.51
C GLU A 527 -8.51 -71.08 8.81
N GLU A 528 -8.70 -70.27 7.70
CA GLU A 528 -10.01 -70.15 6.98
C GLU A 528 -10.04 -70.71 5.57
N GLU A 529 -9.11 -71.56 5.13
CA GLU A 529 -9.16 -72.22 3.81
C GLU A 529 -9.70 -73.70 3.83
N GLU A 530 -10.52 -74.13 4.76
CA GLU A 530 -11.17 -75.46 4.72
C GLU A 530 -12.70 -75.38 5.03
N GLU A 531 -13.54 -74.59 4.38
CA GLU A 531 -14.97 -74.88 4.26
C GLU A 531 -15.67 -73.89 3.29
N GLU A 532 -15.56 -74.07 1.99
CA GLU A 532 -16.58 -73.64 1.03
C GLU A 532 -16.81 -74.65 -0.06
N ASP A 533 -17.93 -75.39 0.06
CA ASP A 533 -18.65 -75.89 -1.07
C ASP A 533 -20.15 -75.98 -0.74
N GLN A 534 -21.01 -75.45 -1.67
CA GLN A 534 -22.48 -75.54 -1.79
C GLN A 534 -23.31 -74.43 -1.13
N GLU A 535 -24.04 -73.67 -1.80
CA GLU A 535 -25.13 -73.84 -2.79
C GLU A 535 -25.59 -72.49 -3.41
N GLU A 536 -25.89 -72.52 -4.66
CA GLU A 536 -26.60 -71.51 -5.49
C GLU A 536 -28.06 -71.34 -5.10
N GLY A 537 -28.68 -70.19 -5.34
CA GLY A 537 -30.04 -70.14 -5.68
C GLY A 537 -30.85 -68.84 -5.37
N GLU A 538 -31.07 -68.07 -6.40
CA GLU A 538 -32.31 -67.34 -6.82
C GLU A 538 -32.91 -66.23 -5.96
N GLU A 539 -32.77 -64.99 -6.44
CA GLU A 539 -33.83 -64.15 -7.11
C GLU A 539 -34.92 -63.49 -6.27
N GLU A 540 -35.03 -62.25 -6.52
CA GLU A 540 -36.13 -61.32 -6.85
C GLU A 540 -36.79 -60.49 -5.75
N GLU A 541 -36.66 -59.17 -6.00
CA GLU A 541 -37.62 -58.05 -6.16
C GLU A 541 -38.65 -57.76 -5.05
N GLU A 542 -38.77 -56.56 -4.73
CA GLU A 542 -39.85 -55.50 -4.85
C GLU A 542 -39.98 -54.63 -3.60
N GLU A 543 -39.80 -53.38 -3.79
CA GLU A 543 -40.60 -52.17 -3.68
C GLU A 543 -41.47 -51.91 -2.44
N GLU A 544 -41.35 -50.66 -2.04
CA GLU A 544 -42.41 -49.67 -1.67
C GLU A 544 -42.84 -49.48 -0.22
N ASP A 545 -42.67 -48.26 0.17
CA ASP A 545 -43.64 -47.29 0.73
C ASP A 545 -43.99 -47.24 2.22
N GLN A 546 -43.72 -46.02 2.73
CA GLN A 546 -44.60 -45.08 3.48
C GLN A 546 -44.79 -45.20 5.02
N GLU A 547 -44.50 -44.04 5.55
CA GLU A 547 -45.25 -43.18 6.50
C GLU A 547 -45.30 -43.49 8.01
N GLU A 548 -44.89 -42.40 8.66
CA GLU A 548 -45.41 -41.68 9.83
C GLU A 548 -45.86 -42.42 11.11
N GLY A 549 -45.51 -41.82 12.21
CA GLY A 549 -46.28 -41.83 13.45
C GLY A 549 -45.52 -41.66 14.75
N GLU A 550 -45.80 -40.57 15.35
CA GLU A 550 -45.38 -40.16 16.71
C GLU A 550 -45.93 -41.07 17.79
N GLU A 551 -45.30 -41.25 18.92
CA GLU A 551 -45.75 -40.81 20.25
C GLU A 551 -45.06 -41.52 21.41
N GLU A 552 -45.03 -40.81 22.49
CA GLU A 552 -44.38 -40.96 23.79
C GLU A 552 -44.70 -42.25 24.58
N GLY A 553 -43.83 -42.63 25.52
CA GLY A 553 -44.16 -43.49 26.63
C GLY A 553 -43.03 -43.90 27.54
N GLU A 554 -43.00 -43.31 28.73
CA GLU A 554 -42.16 -43.62 29.85
C GLU A 554 -42.29 -45.07 30.35
N GLY A 555 -41.22 -45.68 30.85
CA GLY A 555 -41.24 -46.90 31.59
C GLY A 555 -39.90 -47.40 32.07
N GLU A 556 -39.64 -47.18 33.33
CA GLU A 556 -38.53 -47.74 34.10
C GLU A 556 -38.51 -49.26 34.11
N GLY A 557 -37.35 -49.87 33.96
CA GLY A 557 -37.16 -51.31 34.20
C GLY A 557 -35.70 -51.71 34.16
N GLU A 558 -35.14 -51.94 35.35
CA GLU A 558 -33.85 -52.61 35.56
C GLU A 558 -33.84 -53.97 34.88
N ASP A 559 -32.84 -54.25 34.06
CA ASP A 559 -32.33 -55.62 33.89
C ASP A 559 -30.84 -55.65 33.47
N LYS A 560 -30.19 -56.71 33.88
CA LYS A 560 -28.75 -56.98 33.85
C LYS A 560 -28.18 -57.10 32.45
N PRO A 561 -26.86 -56.82 32.28
CA PRO A 561 -26.22 -56.80 30.97
C PRO A 561 -26.10 -58.19 30.38
N THR A 562 -26.51 -58.33 29.13
CA THR A 562 -26.30 -59.49 28.27
C THR A 562 -25.10 -59.28 27.37
N ASP A 563 -24.46 -60.34 26.93
CA ASP A 563 -23.19 -60.49 26.24
C ASP A 563 -23.01 -59.68 24.92
N GLU A 564 -24.00 -58.86 24.52
CA GLU A 564 -23.92 -57.95 23.35
C GLU A 564 -23.12 -56.64 23.60
N GLU A 565 -22.73 -56.32 24.86
CA GLU A 565 -21.89 -55.12 25.13
C GLU A 565 -20.39 -55.33 24.85
N ASN A 566 -19.94 -56.55 24.66
CA ASN A 566 -18.54 -56.83 24.37
C ASN A 566 -18.19 -56.63 22.88
N ASP A 567 -19.14 -56.83 21.97
CA ASP A 567 -18.91 -56.67 20.53
C ASP A 567 -18.86 -55.16 20.12
N GLN A 568 -19.61 -54.28 20.82
CA GLN A 568 -19.56 -52.84 20.58
C GLN A 568 -18.29 -52.16 21.13
N VAL A 569 -17.63 -52.76 22.12
CA VAL A 569 -16.37 -52.23 22.66
C VAL A 569 -15.18 -52.66 21.78
N ILE A 570 -15.28 -53.78 21.07
CA ILE A 570 -14.26 -54.22 20.12
C ILE A 570 -14.32 -53.43 18.82
N GLU A 571 -15.54 -53.05 18.30
CA GLU A 571 -15.67 -52.13 17.18
C GLU A 571 -15.23 -50.68 17.50
N ALA A 572 -15.32 -50.25 18.77
CA ALA A 572 -14.87 -48.90 19.16
C ALA A 572 -13.32 -48.82 19.38
N VAL A 573 -12.63 -49.93 19.50
CA VAL A 573 -11.16 -49.95 19.68
C VAL A 573 -10.40 -50.18 18.35
N THR A 574 -11.08 -50.59 17.27
CA THR A 574 -10.49 -50.80 15.95
C THR A 574 -10.66 -49.64 14.97
N ALA A 575 -11.41 -48.58 15.33
CA ALA A 575 -11.38 -47.33 14.61
C ALA A 575 -10.27 -46.45 15.17
N ILE A 576 -9.02 -46.83 15.00
CA ILE A 576 -7.91 -45.86 14.96
C ILE A 576 -8.24 -45.01 13.73
N ASP A 577 -8.74 -43.78 13.98
CA ASP A 577 -8.97 -42.79 12.91
C ASP A 577 -7.68 -42.70 12.09
N LYS A 578 -7.64 -43.34 10.91
CA LYS A 578 -6.56 -43.13 9.95
C LYS A 578 -6.46 -41.65 9.70
N VAL A 579 -5.30 -41.07 10.03
CA VAL A 579 -5.07 -39.62 9.83
C VAL A 579 -5.11 -39.33 8.33
N SER A 580 -6.27 -38.90 7.80
CA SER A 580 -6.37 -38.48 6.40
C SER A 580 -5.78 -37.11 6.18
N PHE A 581 -4.95 -37.00 5.16
CA PHE A 581 -4.41 -35.75 4.65
C PHE A 581 -5.21 -35.20 3.46
N ASP A 582 -6.33 -35.79 3.09
CA ASP A 582 -7.14 -35.38 1.99
C ASP A 582 -7.77 -34.00 2.23
N PRO A 583 -7.91 -33.17 1.18
CA PRO A 583 -8.61 -31.90 1.26
C PRO A 583 -10.10 -32.09 1.58
N ASP A 584 -10.65 -31.22 2.44
CA ASP A 584 -12.09 -31.18 2.69
C ASP A 584 -12.82 -30.60 1.45
N PRO A 585 -13.66 -31.38 0.75
CA PRO A 585 -14.34 -30.91 -0.45
C PRO A 585 -15.35 -29.76 -0.19
N LYS A 586 -15.68 -29.51 1.08
CA LYS A 586 -16.58 -28.42 1.48
C LYS A 586 -15.86 -27.11 1.74
N GLN A 587 -14.54 -27.12 1.81
CA GLN A 587 -13.73 -25.91 2.04
C GLN A 587 -13.06 -25.43 0.76
N PRO A 588 -12.87 -24.11 0.60
CA PRO A 588 -12.16 -23.58 -0.56
C PRO A 588 -10.66 -23.89 -0.49
N LYS A 589 -10.05 -24.07 -1.66
CA LYS A 589 -8.59 -24.11 -1.80
C LYS A 589 -8.04 -22.70 -1.79
N LEU A 590 -7.14 -22.37 -0.87
CA LEU A 590 -6.64 -21.02 -0.65
C LEU A 590 -5.11 -20.97 -0.64
N VAL A 591 -4.57 -19.80 -0.96
CA VAL A 591 -3.16 -19.43 -0.77
C VAL A 591 -3.05 -18.42 0.37
N ARG A 592 -2.30 -18.77 1.42
CA ARG A 592 -2.04 -17.91 2.58
C ARG A 592 -0.83 -17.03 2.30
N MET A 593 -1.08 -15.76 1.96
CA MET A 593 -0.04 -14.84 1.53
C MET A 593 0.99 -14.55 2.63
N ALA A 594 0.56 -14.43 3.87
CA ALA A 594 1.47 -14.21 4.99
C ALA A 594 2.45 -15.37 5.20
N ASN A 595 1.99 -16.63 5.08
CA ASN A 595 2.84 -17.80 5.18
C ASN A 595 3.89 -17.84 4.05
N LEU A 596 3.48 -17.48 2.84
CA LEU A 596 4.39 -17.31 1.70
C LEU A 596 5.45 -16.23 1.97
N CYS A 597 5.06 -15.09 2.59
CA CYS A 597 6.00 -14.03 2.97
C CYS A 597 7.04 -14.50 4.00
N VAL A 598 6.62 -15.28 5.01
CA VAL A 598 7.54 -15.79 6.05
C VAL A 598 8.49 -16.84 5.48
N ALA A 599 7.99 -17.75 4.64
CA ALA A 599 8.82 -18.78 4.00
C ALA A 599 9.84 -18.14 3.04
N GLY A 600 9.41 -17.21 2.21
CA GLY A 600 10.23 -16.60 1.15
C GLY A 600 11.11 -15.44 1.57
N GLY A 601 10.91 -14.85 2.76
CA GLY A 601 11.65 -13.69 3.24
C GLY A 601 12.83 -14.04 4.16
N PHE A 602 13.87 -13.18 4.16
CA PHE A 602 14.98 -13.31 5.13
C PHE A 602 14.67 -12.66 6.49
N ALA A 603 13.69 -11.76 6.53
CA ALA A 603 13.29 -11.07 7.76
C ALA A 603 11.79 -10.78 7.75
N VAL A 604 11.19 -10.88 8.94
CA VAL A 604 9.79 -10.55 9.24
C VAL A 604 9.79 -9.60 10.41
N ASN A 605 9.15 -8.43 10.27
CA ASN A 605 9.04 -7.52 11.40
C ASN A 605 7.60 -7.15 11.73
N GLY A 606 7.34 -7.03 13.03
CA GLY A 606 6.20 -6.29 13.55
C GLY A 606 6.51 -4.79 13.61
N VAL A 607 5.50 -3.97 13.88
CA VAL A 607 5.57 -2.51 13.78
C VAL A 607 5.51 -1.77 15.11
N ALA A 608 5.49 -2.49 16.23
CA ALA A 608 5.63 -2.03 17.60
C ALA A 608 6.12 -3.19 18.46
N GLU A 609 6.74 -2.92 19.60
CA GLU A 609 7.27 -3.95 20.51
C GLU A 609 6.19 -5.01 20.82
N ILE A 610 5.08 -4.58 21.39
CA ILE A 610 3.97 -5.47 21.76
C ILE A 610 3.39 -6.20 20.54
N HIS A 611 3.30 -5.55 19.39
CA HIS A 611 2.85 -6.17 18.16
C HIS A 611 3.82 -7.27 17.70
N SER A 612 5.13 -7.00 17.79
CA SER A 612 6.15 -7.97 17.38
C SER A 612 6.18 -9.19 18.27
N GLU A 613 5.91 -9.04 19.58
CA GLU A 613 5.78 -10.19 20.49
C GLU A 613 4.53 -11.01 20.16
N ILE A 614 3.37 -10.38 19.91
CA ILE A 614 2.15 -11.09 19.48
C ILE A 614 2.39 -11.84 18.16
N VAL A 615 3.12 -11.22 17.22
CA VAL A 615 3.48 -11.86 15.94
C VAL A 615 4.29 -13.16 16.18
N LYS A 616 5.23 -13.17 17.13
CA LYS A 616 6.04 -14.33 17.50
C LYS A 616 5.27 -15.38 18.30
N GLU A 617 4.45 -14.93 19.25
CA GLU A 617 3.82 -15.82 20.22
C GLU A 617 2.49 -16.40 19.74
N GLU A 618 1.74 -15.67 18.89
CA GLU A 618 0.39 -16.04 18.46
C GLU A 618 0.27 -16.20 16.94
N VAL A 619 0.64 -15.17 16.14
CA VAL A 619 0.31 -15.14 14.71
C VAL A 619 1.15 -16.12 13.90
N PHE A 620 2.47 -16.15 14.16
CA PHE A 620 3.44 -16.99 13.46
C PHE A 620 4.29 -17.83 14.41
N ASN A 621 3.72 -18.29 15.51
CA ASN A 621 4.44 -19.01 16.56
C ASN A 621 5.24 -20.21 16.04
N GLU A 622 4.63 -21.04 15.16
CA GLU A 622 5.29 -22.21 14.61
C GLU A 622 6.46 -21.81 13.67
N PHE A 623 6.30 -20.77 12.89
CA PHE A 623 7.39 -20.24 12.08
C PHE A 623 8.49 -19.59 12.94
N TYR A 624 8.13 -18.96 14.06
CA TYR A 624 9.11 -18.43 15.01
C TYR A 624 9.94 -19.53 15.68
N LYS A 625 9.35 -20.67 15.96
CA LYS A 625 10.08 -21.84 16.46
C LYS A 625 11.10 -22.37 15.44
N LEU A 626 10.73 -22.42 14.14
CA LEU A 626 11.62 -22.85 13.07
C LEU A 626 12.74 -21.83 12.78
N TRP A 627 12.40 -20.54 12.74
CA TRP A 627 13.31 -19.48 12.27
C TRP A 627 13.26 -18.25 13.17
N PRO A 628 13.67 -18.34 14.45
CA PRO A 628 13.57 -17.21 15.39
C PRO A 628 14.38 -15.98 14.93
N GLU A 629 15.47 -16.18 14.19
CA GLU A 629 16.34 -15.12 13.67
C GLU A 629 15.68 -14.24 12.62
N LYS A 630 14.63 -14.71 11.93
CA LYS A 630 13.89 -13.89 10.96
C LYS A 630 13.04 -12.80 11.63
N PHE A 631 12.57 -13.04 12.87
CA PHE A 631 11.56 -12.19 13.52
C PHE A 631 12.17 -11.03 14.29
N GLN A 632 11.75 -9.80 13.96
CA GLN A 632 12.31 -8.57 14.49
C GLN A 632 11.20 -7.59 14.87
N ASN A 633 11.52 -6.62 15.73
CA ASN A 633 10.71 -5.43 15.92
C ASN A 633 11.30 -4.25 15.16
N LYS A 634 10.45 -3.52 14.43
CA LYS A 634 10.76 -2.20 13.85
C LYS A 634 9.60 -1.25 14.14
N THR A 635 9.67 -0.57 15.29
CA THR A 635 8.62 0.34 15.73
C THR A 635 8.38 1.44 14.70
N ASN A 636 7.11 1.61 14.30
CA ASN A 636 6.70 2.65 13.37
C ASN A 636 6.92 4.05 13.95
N GLY A 637 7.11 5.01 13.06
CA GLY A 637 7.26 6.40 13.39
C GLY A 637 6.72 7.32 12.30
N VAL A 638 6.84 8.62 12.55
CA VAL A 638 6.48 9.67 11.61
C VAL A 638 7.61 10.68 11.50
N THR A 639 7.80 11.30 10.33
CA THR A 639 8.84 12.31 10.16
C THR A 639 8.55 13.57 10.98
N PRO A 640 9.47 14.01 11.87
CA PRO A 640 9.31 15.24 12.64
C PRO A 640 9.35 16.50 11.77
N ARG A 641 9.87 16.41 10.53
CA ARG A 641 9.92 17.53 9.59
C ARG A 641 8.50 17.94 9.23
N ARG A 642 7.70 17.05 8.61
CA ARG A 642 6.29 17.33 8.28
C ARG A 642 5.43 17.55 9.53
N TRP A 643 5.54 16.65 10.52
CA TRP A 643 4.56 16.53 11.61
C TRP A 643 4.83 17.43 12.83
N ILE A 644 5.99 18.11 12.88
CA ILE A 644 6.27 19.16 13.87
C ILE A 644 6.76 20.42 13.16
N ARG A 645 7.88 20.34 12.41
CA ARG A 645 8.58 21.52 11.90
C ARG A 645 7.69 22.33 10.94
N PHE A 646 7.05 21.69 9.97
CA PHE A 646 6.31 22.40 8.93
C PHE A 646 4.85 22.63 9.29
N CYS A 647 4.14 21.66 9.90
CA CYS A 647 2.74 21.85 10.27
C CYS A 647 2.54 22.67 11.55
N ASN A 648 3.58 22.79 12.41
CA ASN A 648 3.52 23.55 13.66
C ASN A 648 4.77 24.45 13.85
N PRO A 649 4.93 25.49 13.00
CA PRO A 649 6.11 26.32 13.02
C PRO A 649 6.32 27.10 14.34
N ASP A 650 5.24 27.45 15.06
CA ASP A 650 5.36 28.11 16.34
C ASP A 650 5.97 27.18 17.40
N LEU A 651 5.51 25.93 17.49
CA LEU A 651 6.11 24.93 18.36
C LEU A 651 7.57 24.64 17.95
N SER A 652 7.83 24.49 16.65
CA SER A 652 9.19 24.26 16.12
C SER A 652 10.17 25.34 16.57
N LYS A 653 9.79 26.62 16.55
CA LYS A 653 10.61 27.73 17.01
C LYS A 653 10.91 27.64 18.52
N ILE A 654 9.90 27.28 19.32
CA ILE A 654 10.04 27.08 20.77
C ILE A 654 11.04 25.95 21.05
N LEU A 655 10.85 24.79 20.40
CA LEU A 655 11.75 23.65 20.55
C LEU A 655 13.20 24.02 20.23
N THR A 656 13.43 24.63 19.08
CA THR A 656 14.77 25.06 18.65
C THR A 656 15.39 26.08 19.62
N LYS A 657 14.61 27.06 20.09
CA LYS A 657 15.05 28.07 21.04
C LYS A 657 15.53 27.44 22.37
N TRP A 658 14.71 26.59 22.96
CA TRP A 658 14.98 26.03 24.28
C TRP A 658 15.98 24.87 24.28
N ILE A 659 16.08 24.11 23.19
CA ILE A 659 17.10 23.08 23.00
C ILE A 659 18.43 23.71 22.62
N GLY A 660 18.42 24.84 21.90
CA GLY A 660 19.61 25.56 21.42
C GLY A 660 20.10 25.10 20.04
N THR A 661 19.42 24.12 19.43
CA THR A 661 19.71 23.61 18.09
C THR A 661 18.43 23.08 17.44
N ASP A 662 18.36 23.03 16.10
CA ASP A 662 17.28 22.41 15.36
C ASP A 662 17.58 20.95 14.94
N ASP A 663 18.68 20.37 15.44
CA ASP A 663 19.05 18.95 15.19
C ASP A 663 17.98 17.95 15.65
N TRP A 664 17.08 18.33 16.54
CA TRP A 664 15.92 17.52 16.94
C TRP A 664 15.05 17.10 15.74
N THR A 665 15.12 17.82 14.64
CA THR A 665 14.43 17.50 13.40
C THR A 665 14.94 16.24 12.71
N ILE A 666 16.17 15.84 13.02
CA ILE A 666 16.82 14.62 12.51
C ILE A 666 16.98 13.59 13.64
N ASN A 667 17.42 14.05 14.81
CA ASN A 667 17.58 13.21 15.99
C ASN A 667 16.61 13.63 17.10
N MET A 668 15.46 12.96 17.20
CA MET A 668 14.41 13.28 18.17
C MET A 668 14.80 13.00 19.62
N GLU A 669 15.85 12.24 19.92
CA GLU A 669 16.34 12.06 21.28
C GLU A 669 16.76 13.39 21.93
N LYS A 670 17.18 14.38 21.11
CA LYS A 670 17.50 15.72 21.56
C LYS A 670 16.31 16.45 22.20
N LEU A 671 15.06 16.03 21.95
CA LEU A 671 13.89 16.56 22.65
C LEU A 671 13.94 16.27 24.15
N SER A 672 14.67 15.26 24.60
CA SER A 672 14.88 14.98 26.03
C SER A 672 15.55 16.13 26.78
N LEU A 673 16.30 16.98 26.09
CA LEU A 673 16.94 18.18 26.65
C LEU A 673 15.92 19.20 27.19
N LEU A 674 14.66 19.13 26.77
CA LEU A 674 13.57 19.98 27.30
C LEU A 674 13.21 19.62 28.72
N ARG A 675 13.49 18.41 29.21
CA ARG A 675 13.11 17.96 30.56
C ARG A 675 13.60 18.90 31.65
N LYS A 676 14.80 19.48 31.49
CA LYS A 676 15.37 20.44 32.45
C LYS A 676 14.59 21.75 32.55
N PHE A 677 13.73 22.06 31.57
CA PHE A 677 12.92 23.25 31.49
C PHE A 677 11.42 22.98 31.77
N ALA A 678 11.03 21.77 32.19
CA ALA A 678 9.65 21.37 32.34
C ALA A 678 8.84 22.28 33.30
N TYR A 679 9.51 22.83 34.31
CA TYR A 679 8.93 23.75 35.31
C TYR A 679 9.28 25.23 35.05
N ASN A 680 9.79 25.58 33.89
CA ASN A 680 10.10 26.95 33.53
C ASN A 680 8.83 27.66 33.02
N ASP A 681 8.42 28.75 33.71
CA ASP A 681 7.20 29.48 33.45
C ASP A 681 7.20 30.12 32.02
N ASP A 682 8.33 30.61 31.53
CA ASP A 682 8.43 31.22 30.22
C ASP A 682 8.21 30.17 29.10
N LEU A 683 8.82 28.98 29.24
CA LEU A 683 8.57 27.90 28.29
C LEU A 683 7.09 27.49 28.28
N GLN A 684 6.48 27.36 29.47
CA GLN A 684 5.08 26.97 29.57
C GLN A 684 4.18 28.04 28.96
N LEU A 685 4.50 29.32 29.15
CA LEU A 685 3.73 30.45 28.56
C LEU A 685 3.84 30.40 27.03
N GLU A 686 5.05 30.32 26.48
CA GLU A 686 5.26 30.25 25.04
C GLU A 686 4.53 29.06 24.42
N TRP A 687 4.57 27.89 25.06
CA TRP A 687 3.85 26.70 24.62
C TRP A 687 2.33 26.92 24.59
N ARG A 688 1.76 27.46 25.68
CA ARG A 688 0.30 27.76 25.75
C ARG A 688 -0.10 28.73 24.64
N GLU A 689 0.72 29.75 24.36
CA GLU A 689 0.45 30.70 23.28
C GLU A 689 0.49 30.02 21.90
N ALA A 690 1.49 29.19 21.64
CA ALA A 690 1.57 28.42 20.38
C ALA A 690 0.36 27.50 20.20
N LYS A 691 -0.01 26.77 21.26
CA LYS A 691 -1.20 25.90 21.28
C LYS A 691 -2.47 26.73 21.00
N ARG A 692 -2.65 27.87 21.68
CA ARG A 692 -3.83 28.73 21.51
C ARG A 692 -3.95 29.24 20.08
N LYS A 693 -2.84 29.65 19.43
CA LYS A 693 -2.84 30.07 18.02
C LYS A 693 -3.32 28.95 17.10
N ASN A 694 -2.85 27.74 17.32
CA ASN A 694 -3.27 26.57 16.52
C ASN A 694 -4.75 26.23 16.75
N LYS A 695 -5.24 26.33 17.98
CA LYS A 695 -6.68 26.14 18.31
C LYS A 695 -7.56 27.19 17.62
N MET A 696 -7.12 28.42 17.53
CA MET A 696 -7.84 29.45 16.77
C MET A 696 -7.94 29.13 15.29
N LYS A 697 -6.86 28.59 14.68
CA LYS A 697 -6.87 28.11 13.29
C LYS A 697 -7.86 26.95 13.12
N VAL A 698 -7.83 25.98 14.04
CA VAL A 698 -8.78 24.85 14.02
C VAL A 698 -10.21 25.32 14.19
N ALA A 699 -10.49 26.24 15.10
CA ALA A 699 -11.84 26.78 15.30
C ALA A 699 -12.38 27.49 14.03
N ALA A 700 -11.54 28.26 13.35
CA ALA A 700 -11.89 28.89 12.06
C ALA A 700 -12.16 27.84 10.98
N PHE A 701 -11.32 26.84 10.87
CA PHE A 701 -11.46 25.72 9.93
C PHE A 701 -12.74 24.91 10.18
N LEU A 702 -13.04 24.56 11.44
CA LEU A 702 -14.28 23.86 11.79
C LEU A 702 -15.51 24.68 11.39
N LYS A 703 -15.50 25.98 11.66
CA LYS A 703 -16.61 26.86 11.26
C LYS A 703 -16.79 26.88 9.74
N GLU A 704 -15.70 26.99 8.98
CA GLU A 704 -15.75 26.98 7.51
C GLU A 704 -16.30 25.66 6.97
N LYS A 705 -15.80 24.50 7.46
CA LYS A 705 -16.13 23.19 6.91
C LYS A 705 -17.46 22.61 7.39
N THR A 706 -17.90 22.98 8.59
CA THR A 706 -19.07 22.35 9.23
C THR A 706 -20.16 23.33 9.64
N GLY A 707 -19.89 24.65 9.60
CA GLY A 707 -20.82 25.69 10.06
C GLY A 707 -20.85 25.87 11.59
N TYR A 708 -20.29 24.94 12.36
CA TYR A 708 -20.28 25.04 13.83
C TYR A 708 -19.17 25.95 14.34
N SER A 709 -19.53 26.87 15.25
CA SER A 709 -18.56 27.70 15.98
C SER A 709 -18.17 27.00 17.27
N VAL A 710 -16.88 27.02 17.60
CA VAL A 710 -16.31 26.44 18.81
C VAL A 710 -15.41 27.47 19.51
N ILE A 711 -15.34 27.41 20.84
CA ILE A 711 -14.46 28.30 21.60
C ILE A 711 -13.05 27.70 21.73
N PRO A 712 -11.99 28.48 21.43
CA PRO A 712 -10.62 27.97 21.51
C PRO A 712 -10.17 27.60 22.94
N ASP A 713 -10.85 28.10 23.97
CA ASP A 713 -10.51 27.80 25.35
C ASP A 713 -11.07 26.44 25.83
N ALA A 714 -11.99 25.81 25.08
CA ALA A 714 -12.45 24.45 25.35
C ALA A 714 -11.34 23.43 25.08
N MET A 715 -11.37 22.27 25.73
CA MET A 715 -10.46 21.15 25.43
C MET A 715 -10.83 20.51 24.08
N PHE A 716 -9.91 20.48 23.13
CA PHE A 716 -10.10 19.82 21.83
C PHE A 716 -9.67 18.37 21.94
N ASP A 717 -10.65 17.49 21.82
CA ASP A 717 -10.57 16.04 21.94
C ASP A 717 -10.84 15.41 20.59
N VAL A 718 -9.84 14.77 19.99
CA VAL A 718 -9.93 14.26 18.61
C VAL A 718 -9.91 12.75 18.54
N GLN A 719 -10.74 12.20 17.66
CA GLN A 719 -10.65 10.84 17.17
C GLN A 719 -10.64 10.87 15.63
N ILE A 720 -9.46 11.06 15.06
CA ILE A 720 -9.23 11.32 13.64
C ILE A 720 -8.46 10.13 13.02
N LYS A 721 -9.21 9.14 12.62
CA LYS A 721 -8.73 7.87 12.02
C LYS A 721 -9.86 7.22 11.25
N ARG A 722 -9.55 6.26 10.38
CA ARG A 722 -10.58 5.49 9.64
C ARG A 722 -11.66 4.98 10.59
N ILE A 723 -12.90 5.03 10.13
CA ILE A 723 -14.02 4.52 10.92
C ILE A 723 -14.03 2.99 10.79
N HIS A 724 -13.99 2.31 11.93
CA HIS A 724 -14.00 0.87 12.02
C HIS A 724 -14.43 0.41 13.39
N GLU A 725 -15.10 -0.73 13.51
CA GLU A 725 -15.60 -1.25 14.78
C GLU A 725 -14.47 -1.45 15.81
N TYR A 726 -13.31 -2.03 15.41
CA TYR A 726 -12.20 -2.24 16.32
C TYR A 726 -11.55 -0.95 16.85
N LYS A 727 -11.77 0.20 16.17
CA LYS A 727 -11.32 1.53 16.62
C LYS A 727 -12.27 2.17 17.60
N ARG A 728 -13.42 1.54 17.83
CA ARG A 728 -14.39 1.87 18.88
C ARG A 728 -14.89 3.32 18.87
N GLN A 729 -15.05 3.96 17.69
CA GLN A 729 -15.71 5.26 17.59
C GLN A 729 -17.14 5.20 18.15
N LEU A 730 -17.83 4.06 18.00
CA LEU A 730 -19.15 3.84 18.59
C LEU A 730 -19.12 3.96 20.11
N LEU A 731 -18.14 3.34 20.77
CA LEU A 731 -17.99 3.46 22.22
C LEU A 731 -17.74 4.91 22.65
N ASN A 732 -16.91 5.66 21.91
CA ASN A 732 -16.63 7.05 22.20
C ASN A 732 -17.89 7.92 22.08
N ILE A 733 -18.68 7.77 21.00
CA ILE A 733 -19.90 8.58 20.82
C ILE A 733 -20.98 8.20 21.86
N LEU A 734 -21.09 6.94 22.26
CA LEU A 734 -21.96 6.53 23.37
C LEU A 734 -21.53 7.19 24.71
N GLY A 735 -20.23 7.26 24.96
CA GLY A 735 -19.67 7.97 26.12
C GLY A 735 -20.00 9.48 26.11
N ILE A 736 -19.99 10.09 24.90
CA ILE A 736 -20.39 11.49 24.71
C ILE A 736 -21.89 11.67 24.98
N VAL A 737 -22.75 10.77 24.50
CA VAL A 737 -24.21 10.77 24.76
C VAL A 737 -24.46 10.62 26.25
N TYR A 738 -23.74 9.74 26.94
CA TYR A 738 -23.84 9.59 28.41
C TYR A 738 -23.46 10.89 29.11
N ARG A 739 -22.35 11.53 28.73
CA ARG A 739 -21.93 12.84 29.25
C ARG A 739 -22.99 13.92 29.04
N TYR A 740 -23.56 13.99 27.83
CA TYR A 740 -24.64 14.94 27.50
C TYR A 740 -25.85 14.73 28.38
N LYS A 741 -26.32 13.50 28.55
CA LYS A 741 -27.44 13.17 29.45
C LYS A 741 -27.15 13.58 30.91
N LYS A 742 -25.93 13.29 31.39
CA LYS A 742 -25.52 13.73 32.74
C LYS A 742 -25.52 15.25 32.89
N MET A 743 -25.11 16.00 31.91
CA MET A 743 -25.18 17.46 31.87
C MET A 743 -26.63 17.96 31.94
N LYS A 744 -27.56 17.29 31.26
CA LYS A 744 -28.99 17.64 31.24
C LYS A 744 -29.68 17.39 32.59
N GLU A 745 -29.21 16.45 33.39
CA GLU A 745 -29.72 16.13 34.71
C GLU A 745 -29.32 17.17 35.80
N MET A 746 -28.32 18.02 35.52
CA MET A 746 -27.75 18.99 36.47
C MET A 746 -28.32 20.38 36.30
N SER A 747 -28.35 21.17 37.41
CA SER A 747 -28.61 22.61 37.32
C SER A 747 -27.50 23.32 36.53
N PRO A 748 -27.77 24.52 35.98
CA PRO A 748 -26.76 25.29 35.24
C PRO A 748 -25.48 25.53 36.05
N GLU A 749 -25.60 25.83 37.35
CA GLU A 749 -24.48 26.11 38.26
C GLU A 749 -23.64 24.85 38.54
N GLU A 750 -24.28 23.70 38.75
CA GLU A 750 -23.59 22.42 38.92
C GLU A 750 -22.89 22.01 37.66
N ARG A 751 -23.53 22.18 36.51
CA ARG A 751 -23.00 21.86 35.20
C ARG A 751 -21.71 22.63 34.93
N GLN A 752 -21.71 23.95 35.17
CA GLN A 752 -20.51 24.77 34.96
C GLN A 752 -19.38 24.46 35.94
N ARG A 753 -19.67 24.02 37.16
CA ARG A 753 -18.62 23.62 38.11
C ARG A 753 -18.06 22.23 37.86
N SER A 754 -18.87 21.33 37.33
CA SER A 754 -18.53 19.90 37.16
C SER A 754 -17.89 19.56 35.82
N PHE A 755 -18.06 20.39 34.79
CA PHE A 755 -17.57 20.10 33.47
C PHE A 755 -16.66 21.21 32.93
N VAL A 756 -15.56 20.77 32.32
CA VAL A 756 -14.68 21.61 31.49
C VAL A 756 -15.24 21.64 30.06
N PRO A 757 -15.36 22.82 29.43
CA PRO A 757 -15.76 22.91 28.03
C PRO A 757 -14.95 21.98 27.15
N ARG A 758 -15.60 21.17 26.30
CA ARG A 758 -14.99 20.18 25.45
C ARG A 758 -15.57 20.23 24.04
N VAL A 759 -14.68 20.15 23.04
CA VAL A 759 -15.03 19.96 21.64
C VAL A 759 -14.53 18.57 21.22
N CYS A 760 -15.46 17.66 20.96
CA CYS A 760 -15.18 16.32 20.49
C CYS A 760 -15.17 16.35 18.95
N ILE A 761 -14.00 16.12 18.36
CA ILE A 761 -13.79 16.24 16.91
C ILE A 761 -13.56 14.84 16.36
N PHE A 762 -14.46 14.39 15.49
CA PHE A 762 -14.31 13.16 14.73
C PHE A 762 -13.88 13.47 13.30
N GLY A 763 -13.10 12.58 12.70
CA GLY A 763 -12.73 12.65 11.30
C GLY A 763 -12.23 11.29 10.82
N GLY A 764 -12.59 10.93 9.62
CA GLY A 764 -12.18 9.67 9.01
C GLY A 764 -13.20 9.14 8.02
N LYS A 765 -12.70 8.40 7.04
CA LYS A 765 -13.52 7.76 6.01
C LYS A 765 -13.91 6.35 6.46
N ALA A 766 -15.18 5.98 6.28
CA ALA A 766 -15.62 4.59 6.33
C ALA A 766 -15.37 3.94 4.97
N PHE A 767 -15.01 2.65 4.93
CA PHE A 767 -14.89 1.95 3.66
C PHE A 767 -16.27 1.91 2.97
N ALA A 768 -16.28 2.05 1.64
CA ALA A 768 -17.54 2.30 0.89
C ALA A 768 -18.62 1.24 1.12
N THR A 769 -18.22 -0.04 1.20
CA THR A 769 -19.13 -1.19 1.40
C THR A 769 -19.32 -1.55 2.88
N TYR A 770 -18.59 -0.90 3.82
CA TYR A 770 -18.66 -1.19 5.24
C TYR A 770 -19.86 -0.49 5.91
N VAL A 771 -21.02 -1.11 5.81
CA VAL A 771 -22.32 -0.57 6.24
C VAL A 771 -22.29 -0.10 7.71
N GLN A 772 -21.73 -0.90 8.63
CA GLN A 772 -21.68 -0.54 10.07
C GLN A 772 -20.81 0.68 10.30
N ALA A 773 -19.68 0.80 9.67
CA ALA A 773 -18.84 2.00 9.77
C ALA A 773 -19.57 3.24 9.24
N LYS A 774 -20.33 3.14 8.16
CA LYS A 774 -21.15 4.25 7.62
C LYS A 774 -22.29 4.64 8.59
N ARG A 775 -22.92 3.65 9.25
CA ARG A 775 -23.91 3.91 10.32
C ARG A 775 -23.30 4.64 11.52
N ILE A 776 -22.05 4.30 11.88
CA ILE A 776 -21.34 5.00 12.96
C ILE A 776 -21.10 6.46 12.57
N VAL A 777 -20.70 6.76 11.32
CA VAL A 777 -20.58 8.14 10.83
C VAL A 777 -21.90 8.88 10.96
N LYS A 778 -22.99 8.29 10.48
CA LYS A 778 -24.33 8.86 10.57
C LYS A 778 -24.71 9.16 12.04
N PHE A 779 -24.51 8.19 12.93
CA PHE A 779 -24.81 8.35 14.35
C PHE A 779 -24.02 9.50 15.00
N ILE A 780 -22.72 9.61 14.68
CA ILE A 780 -21.88 10.72 15.17
C ILE A 780 -22.42 12.07 14.70
N THR A 781 -22.82 12.18 13.44
CA THR A 781 -23.35 13.43 12.87
C THR A 781 -24.71 13.80 13.46
N ASP A 782 -25.60 12.84 13.71
CA ASP A 782 -26.92 13.07 14.34
C ASP A 782 -26.79 13.49 15.80
N VAL A 783 -25.92 12.84 16.57
CA VAL A 783 -25.59 13.26 17.94
C VAL A 783 -25.00 14.68 17.92
N GLY A 784 -24.11 14.97 16.97
CA GLY A 784 -23.53 16.30 16.78
C GLY A 784 -24.61 17.35 16.52
N ALA A 785 -25.54 17.08 15.62
CA ALA A 785 -26.67 17.98 15.33
C ALA A 785 -27.54 18.23 16.57
N THR A 786 -27.81 17.20 17.37
CA THR A 786 -28.60 17.30 18.59
C THR A 786 -27.88 18.13 19.66
N VAL A 787 -26.64 17.78 19.99
CA VAL A 787 -25.86 18.41 21.06
C VAL A 787 -25.50 19.85 20.72
N ASN A 788 -25.09 20.13 19.48
CA ASN A 788 -24.62 21.46 19.11
C ASN A 788 -25.73 22.53 19.06
N ASN A 789 -26.98 22.10 18.85
CA ASN A 789 -28.16 22.99 18.80
C ASN A 789 -28.86 23.13 20.18
N ASP A 790 -28.41 22.38 21.19
CA ASP A 790 -28.98 22.51 22.55
C ASP A 790 -28.41 23.74 23.28
N SER A 791 -29.24 24.75 23.44
CA SER A 791 -28.87 26.01 24.10
C SER A 791 -28.56 25.86 25.57
N GLU A 792 -29.08 24.83 26.27
CA GLU A 792 -28.79 24.59 27.69
C GLU A 792 -27.36 24.10 27.89
N ILE A 793 -26.83 23.38 26.95
CA ILE A 793 -25.46 22.87 26.97
C ILE A 793 -24.49 23.93 26.44
N GLY A 794 -24.87 24.59 25.37
CA GLY A 794 -24.09 25.72 24.82
C GLY A 794 -22.68 25.28 24.42
N ASP A 795 -21.68 26.01 24.89
CA ASP A 795 -20.26 25.75 24.60
C ASP A 795 -19.58 24.74 25.54
N LEU A 796 -20.31 24.19 26.52
CA LEU A 796 -19.75 23.17 27.42
C LEU A 796 -19.44 21.86 26.68
N LEU A 797 -20.23 21.53 25.65
CA LEU A 797 -20.01 20.35 24.84
C LEU A 797 -20.36 20.64 23.37
N LYS A 798 -19.43 20.41 22.50
CA LYS A 798 -19.63 20.40 21.03
C LYS A 798 -19.15 19.08 20.45
N VAL A 799 -19.85 18.56 19.46
CA VAL A 799 -19.51 17.33 18.74
C VAL A 799 -19.47 17.66 17.26
N VAL A 800 -18.32 17.52 16.65
CA VAL A 800 -18.10 17.91 15.26
C VAL A 800 -17.49 16.76 14.46
N PHE A 801 -18.11 16.42 13.36
CA PHE A 801 -17.52 15.51 12.36
C PHE A 801 -16.90 16.33 11.23
N VAL A 802 -15.58 16.18 11.03
CA VAL A 802 -14.84 16.83 9.94
C VAL A 802 -14.90 15.94 8.71
N PRO A 803 -15.58 16.36 7.63
CA PRO A 803 -15.65 15.58 6.41
C PRO A 803 -14.31 15.55 5.69
N ASP A 804 -14.12 14.52 4.91
CA ASP A 804 -12.99 14.35 4.00
C ASP A 804 -11.61 14.45 4.67
N TYR A 805 -11.46 13.80 5.83
CA TYR A 805 -10.18 13.74 6.56
C TYR A 805 -9.06 13.19 5.66
N ASN A 806 -7.98 13.95 5.55
CA ASN A 806 -6.80 13.68 4.73
C ASN A 806 -5.53 14.25 5.41
N VAL A 807 -4.37 14.21 4.75
CA VAL A 807 -3.10 14.67 5.32
C VAL A 807 -3.13 16.17 5.62
N SER A 808 -3.65 16.99 4.70
CA SER A 808 -3.76 18.45 4.90
C SER A 808 -4.63 18.79 6.10
N VAL A 809 -5.76 18.10 6.28
CA VAL A 809 -6.65 18.28 7.44
C VAL A 809 -5.95 17.84 8.74
N ALA A 810 -5.20 16.75 8.72
CA ALA A 810 -4.42 16.28 9.86
C ALA A 810 -3.38 17.30 10.31
N GLU A 811 -2.70 17.96 9.38
CA GLU A 811 -1.71 18.99 9.65
C GLU A 811 -2.29 20.22 10.37
N PHE A 812 -3.60 20.47 10.24
CA PHE A 812 -4.32 21.49 11.01
C PHE A 812 -4.82 20.99 12.37
N LEU A 813 -5.46 19.83 12.38
CA LEU A 813 -6.14 19.31 13.57
C LEU A 813 -5.16 18.90 14.68
N ILE A 814 -4.06 18.21 14.32
CA ILE A 814 -3.12 17.66 15.31
C ILE A 814 -2.44 18.75 16.14
N PRO A 815 -1.89 19.85 15.57
CA PRO A 815 -1.28 20.92 16.36
C PRO A 815 -2.24 21.60 17.32
N GLY A 816 -3.54 21.70 16.98
CA GLY A 816 -4.56 22.35 17.78
C GLY A 816 -5.25 21.48 18.83
N SER A 817 -4.96 20.19 18.87
CA SER A 817 -5.63 19.25 19.77
C SER A 817 -4.88 19.08 21.10
N GLU A 818 -5.59 18.82 22.21
CA GLU A 818 -5.01 18.44 23.50
C GLU A 818 -5.09 16.94 23.75
N LEU A 819 -6.19 16.30 23.36
CA LEU A 819 -6.44 14.89 23.61
C LEU A 819 -6.67 14.16 22.28
N SER A 820 -6.02 13.03 22.09
CA SER A 820 -6.24 12.11 20.98
C SER A 820 -6.72 10.76 21.50
N GLN A 821 -7.88 10.32 21.03
CA GLN A 821 -8.46 9.04 21.41
C GLN A 821 -7.77 7.89 20.68
N HIS A 822 -7.21 6.97 21.44
CA HIS A 822 -6.47 5.79 20.95
C HIS A 822 -7.14 4.46 21.32
N ILE A 823 -8.40 4.46 21.53
CA ILE A 823 -9.14 3.30 22.03
C ILE A 823 -9.05 2.14 21.04
#